data_9d9b767497b7ca6f9d3a43827b7ac3df
#
_entry.id   9d9b767497b7ca6f9d3a43827b7ac3df
#
_cell.length_a   1.000
_cell.length_b   1.000
_cell.length_c   1.000
_cell.angle_alpha   90.00
_cell.angle_beta   90.00
_cell.angle_gamma   90.00
#
_symmetry.space_group_name_H-M   'P 1'
#
loop_
_entity.id
_entity.type
_entity.pdbx_description
1 polymer ?
#
loop_
_entity_poly.entity_id
_entity_poly.type
_entity_poly.pdbx_seq_one_letter_code
_entity_poly.pdbx_strand_id
1 'polypeptide(L)'
;MMKKIFAIVCVALCTTMLYAADCQDGPYGLQINGSKVVEAPKFGDPDSQGRVQYKASCVELKSGDVIKLINTSCGETWMIDIDPYGAHESFEGGAAAGKLTCKNDGNYDFYIKLSMEVGDLVYIGEGQSCGDDPGCQDGPYGLKINNKKVVDAPLYGDKDAQGRTQYMASCVELAEGDVIQLANLSCDATWMVDLDPYGHYENFSGGKEANKLTCNVAGKYDFYIKLSMEAGDLVYVESSQTCGTPGPTPTPGYTTSAPEKCPDVLLQAFYWNSYQDKGYGRTKWIDHLNGNSGSTAKEMAEWFDLIWLPPMSKATGGTGYIPSNYSELNSDWGTKKKLEEMIETFHKNGARVVADIVINHGVAWSGWCDFAQLNFGGYGSFKPDASWICQTDEMNTTSSAGACKGQATGAVDDGYGDEANYEAGRDWDHTQARVRDMFKAYLKWLRNDIKVDGFRYDYCKGFHNSHINDYNTAAQAYFSVMEMWDGNPSVLQSHLNDANWNTLTFDFATKYTAFNNGIAADNYAALKGAGLPGAGKARYAVTFLDSHDSFQRDGNEFCGEGNSMTVCKDKILQCYAYLLSMPGVPLVFWPHWVTFKEPLKAMINARYKAGVHSESSVSDEAGSGYYKATITGTNGQIRVLIGPNSGYATTPSGFTKASVGTNYGVYYKMTTPRGDKNTERHDPTQSIETVNANGERIQAIGEKFIKDGKLYIRCGEYVFDVMGGRVK
;
A
#
# COMPACT_ATOMS: atom_id res chain seq x y z
N MET A 1 -42.20 41.53 -37.28
CA MET A 1 -42.12 42.38 -38.51
C MET A 1 -40.83 42.02 -39.23
N MET A 2 -41.03 41.54 -40.43
CA MET A 2 -40.20 41.61 -41.65
C MET A 2 -38.75 41.07 -41.56
N LYS A 3 -38.46 39.91 -42.12
CA LYS A 3 -38.34 39.52 -43.58
C LYS A 3 -37.15 40.22 -44.23
N LYS A 4 -36.20 39.52 -44.86
CA LYS A 4 -36.24 38.73 -46.12
C LYS A 4 -34.86 38.12 -46.34
N ILE A 5 -34.67 36.85 -46.56
CA ILE A 5 -34.50 36.19 -47.88
C ILE A 5 -33.48 36.91 -48.79
N PHE A 6 -32.34 36.21 -48.97
CA PHE A 6 -31.66 36.16 -50.27
C PHE A 6 -31.13 34.70 -50.49
N ALA A 7 -31.78 34.06 -51.42
CA ALA A 7 -31.30 32.87 -52.07
C ALA A 7 -30.45 33.27 -53.25
N ILE A 8 -29.25 32.75 -53.40
CA ILE A 8 -28.54 32.73 -54.68
C ILE A 8 -28.11 31.30 -54.90
N VAL A 9 -28.61 30.75 -55.97
CA VAL A 9 -28.27 29.52 -56.63
C VAL A 9 -26.84 29.62 -57.17
N CYS A 10 -25.97 28.70 -56.85
CA CYS A 10 -24.82 28.36 -57.67
C CYS A 10 -24.77 26.86 -57.88
N VAL A 11 -24.76 26.52 -59.13
CA VAL A 11 -24.85 25.24 -59.77
C VAL A 11 -23.65 24.38 -59.43
N ALA A 12 -23.91 23.09 -59.32
CA ALA A 12 -23.02 21.97 -59.12
C ALA A 12 -21.67 22.05 -59.86
N LEU A 13 -20.63 21.82 -59.10
CA LEU A 13 -19.48 21.06 -59.50
C LEU A 13 -19.25 20.00 -58.42
N CYS A 14 -19.70 18.80 -58.70
CA CYS A 14 -19.47 17.61 -57.90
C CYS A 14 -17.97 17.25 -58.08
N THR A 15 -17.14 17.75 -57.20
CA THR A 15 -15.86 17.13 -56.96
C THR A 15 -16.01 16.36 -55.68
N THR A 16 -15.88 15.06 -55.72
CA THR A 16 -15.79 14.13 -54.62
C THR A 16 -14.70 14.63 -53.68
N MET A 17 -15.09 15.38 -52.65
CA MET A 17 -14.24 15.44 -51.45
C MET A 17 -14.36 14.10 -50.76
N LEU A 18 -13.31 13.28 -50.89
CA LEU A 18 -13.01 12.25 -49.90
C LEU A 18 -12.99 12.95 -48.56
N TYR A 19 -13.91 12.60 -47.69
CA TYR A 19 -13.82 12.90 -46.28
C TYR A 19 -12.48 12.27 -45.81
N ALA A 20 -11.51 13.09 -45.46
CA ALA A 20 -10.38 12.64 -44.66
C ALA A 20 -10.97 12.06 -43.38
N ALA A 21 -10.66 10.85 -43.06
CA ALA A 21 -11.00 10.25 -41.77
C ALA A 21 -10.42 11.18 -40.70
N ASP A 22 -11.25 11.52 -39.68
CA ASP A 22 -10.78 12.35 -38.57
C ASP A 22 -9.54 11.71 -37.96
N CYS A 23 -8.37 12.35 -38.11
CA CYS A 23 -7.14 11.91 -37.49
C CYS A 23 -7.29 11.91 -35.98
N GLN A 24 -7.02 10.82 -35.33
CA GLN A 24 -6.88 10.76 -33.89
C GLN A 24 -5.51 11.35 -33.46
N ASP A 25 -5.36 11.80 -32.22
CA ASP A 25 -4.10 12.24 -31.65
C ASP A 25 -3.17 11.01 -31.40
N GLY A 26 -2.51 10.59 -32.49
CA GLY A 26 -1.69 9.38 -32.53
C GLY A 26 -2.47 8.11 -32.93
N PRO A 27 -1.82 6.96 -32.98
CA PRO A 27 -0.37 6.76 -32.79
C PRO A 27 0.49 7.42 -33.89
N TYR A 28 1.74 7.69 -33.54
CA TYR A 28 2.71 8.35 -34.42
C TYR A 28 3.86 7.42 -34.84
N GLY A 29 4.52 7.75 -35.95
CA GLY A 29 5.64 7.00 -36.47
C GLY A 29 6.49 7.81 -37.46
N LEU A 30 7.51 7.18 -38.01
CA LEU A 30 8.32 7.69 -39.09
C LEU A 30 7.99 6.99 -40.39
N GLN A 31 7.73 7.72 -41.44
CA GLN A 31 7.59 7.19 -42.79
C GLN A 31 8.94 7.39 -43.55
N ILE A 32 9.51 6.29 -43.99
CA ILE A 32 10.79 6.29 -44.71
C ILE A 32 10.53 5.99 -46.19
N ASN A 33 11.03 6.86 -47.09
CA ASN A 33 10.90 6.76 -48.54
C ASN A 33 9.44 6.59 -49.02
N GLY A 34 8.48 7.12 -48.26
CA GLY A 34 7.07 7.10 -48.63
C GLY A 34 6.36 5.75 -48.46
N SER A 35 7.03 4.72 -47.98
CA SER A 35 6.45 3.36 -47.92
C SER A 35 6.69 2.59 -46.60
N LYS A 36 7.91 2.64 -46.06
CA LYS A 36 8.25 1.95 -44.80
C LYS A 36 7.79 2.81 -43.62
N VAL A 37 7.01 2.26 -42.74
CA VAL A 37 6.59 2.93 -41.47
C VAL A 37 7.29 2.28 -40.30
N VAL A 38 7.90 3.10 -39.45
CA VAL A 38 8.50 2.71 -38.17
C VAL A 38 7.68 3.38 -37.08
N GLU A 39 7.11 2.62 -36.16
CA GLU A 39 6.32 3.14 -35.05
C GLU A 39 7.20 3.92 -34.06
N ALA A 40 6.64 5.01 -33.53
CA ALA A 40 7.22 5.79 -32.45
C ALA A 40 6.25 5.76 -31.26
N PRO A 41 6.36 4.79 -30.37
CA PRO A 41 5.53 4.74 -29.18
C PRO A 41 5.78 5.94 -28.25
N LYS A 42 4.80 6.26 -27.43
CA LYS A 42 4.91 7.32 -26.42
C LYS A 42 6.10 7.03 -25.50
N PHE A 43 6.90 8.02 -25.22
CA PHE A 43 8.14 7.89 -24.49
C PHE A 43 8.23 8.91 -23.35
N GLY A 44 8.24 8.43 -22.09
CA GLY A 44 8.35 9.27 -20.92
C GLY A 44 7.16 10.22 -20.67
N ASP A 45 7.33 11.13 -19.73
CA ASP A 45 6.39 12.20 -19.44
C ASP A 45 6.61 13.39 -20.38
N PRO A 46 5.63 14.31 -20.54
CA PRO A 46 5.82 15.55 -21.25
C PRO A 46 7.03 16.32 -20.71
N ASP A 47 7.78 16.98 -21.59
CA ASP A 47 8.93 17.77 -21.18
C ASP A 47 8.52 19.02 -20.36
N SER A 48 9.52 19.79 -19.91
CA SER A 48 9.30 21.01 -19.10
C SER A 48 8.43 22.08 -19.78
N GLN A 49 8.22 21.98 -21.09
CA GLN A 49 7.37 22.85 -21.90
C GLN A 49 6.00 22.21 -22.22
N GLY A 50 5.71 21.03 -21.65
CA GLY A 50 4.46 20.31 -21.83
C GLY A 50 4.35 19.54 -23.16
N ARG A 51 5.46 19.35 -23.91
CA ARG A 51 5.44 18.61 -25.17
C ARG A 51 5.40 17.10 -24.90
N VAL A 52 4.43 16.43 -25.49
CA VAL A 52 4.32 14.96 -25.43
C VAL A 52 5.46 14.34 -26.23
N GLN A 53 6.13 13.34 -25.67
CA GLN A 53 7.32 12.71 -26.25
C GLN A 53 7.00 11.34 -26.84
N TYR A 54 7.64 11.04 -27.98
CA TYR A 54 7.58 9.74 -28.66
C TYR A 54 8.98 9.32 -29.07
N LYS A 55 9.26 8.01 -29.20
CA LYS A 55 10.57 7.51 -29.61
C LYS A 55 10.44 6.43 -30.67
N ALA A 56 11.13 6.63 -31.80
CA ALA A 56 11.43 5.57 -32.75
C ALA A 56 12.89 5.12 -32.55
N SER A 57 13.09 3.88 -32.15
CA SER A 57 14.39 3.35 -31.75
C SER A 57 15.05 2.54 -32.87
N CYS A 58 16.37 2.65 -32.97
CA CYS A 58 17.21 1.86 -33.90
C CYS A 58 16.71 1.83 -35.33
N VAL A 59 16.45 3.00 -35.89
CA VAL A 59 15.99 3.12 -37.26
C VAL A 59 17.19 3.02 -38.21
N GLU A 60 17.33 1.89 -38.92
CA GLU A 60 18.38 1.72 -39.92
C GLU A 60 18.07 2.58 -41.15
N LEU A 61 18.98 3.50 -41.47
CA LEU A 61 18.88 4.43 -42.60
C LEU A 61 20.13 4.39 -43.47
N LYS A 62 19.90 4.67 -44.75
CA LYS A 62 20.97 4.85 -45.76
C LYS A 62 21.02 6.30 -46.20
N SER A 63 22.19 6.71 -46.67
CA SER A 63 22.37 8.03 -47.27
C SER A 63 21.37 8.22 -48.42
N GLY A 64 20.61 9.32 -48.37
CA GLY A 64 19.55 9.62 -49.30
C GLY A 64 18.14 9.23 -48.84
N ASP A 65 18.00 8.46 -47.76
CA ASP A 65 16.68 8.13 -47.22
C ASP A 65 15.93 9.38 -46.78
N VAL A 66 14.66 9.45 -47.18
CA VAL A 66 13.74 10.57 -46.86
C VAL A 66 12.81 10.15 -45.75
N ILE A 67 12.80 10.90 -44.65
CA ILE A 67 12.03 10.66 -43.46
C ILE A 67 10.95 11.72 -43.29
N LYS A 68 9.73 11.31 -42.98
CA LYS A 68 8.61 12.16 -42.53
C LYS A 68 8.01 11.63 -41.26
N LEU A 69 7.45 12.52 -40.47
CA LEU A 69 6.58 12.09 -39.37
C LEU A 69 5.23 11.68 -39.96
N ILE A 70 4.63 10.63 -39.45
CA ILE A 70 3.32 10.12 -39.87
C ILE A 70 2.43 9.90 -38.66
N ASN A 71 1.17 10.37 -38.77
CA ASN A 71 0.11 9.89 -37.88
C ASN A 71 -0.45 8.59 -38.49
N THR A 72 -0.23 7.47 -37.82
CA THR A 72 -0.57 6.16 -38.37
C THR A 72 -2.08 5.86 -38.33
N SER A 73 -2.88 6.67 -37.58
CA SER A 73 -4.34 6.53 -37.55
C SER A 73 -5.00 6.99 -38.86
N CYS A 74 -4.41 7.93 -39.60
CA CYS A 74 -4.99 8.51 -40.79
C CYS A 74 -4.02 8.62 -41.99
N GLY A 75 -2.73 8.34 -41.77
CA GLY A 75 -1.71 8.41 -42.83
C GLY A 75 -1.24 9.83 -43.19
N GLU A 76 -1.64 10.87 -42.47
CA GLU A 76 -1.09 12.22 -42.64
C GLU A 76 0.41 12.25 -42.32
N THR A 77 1.17 12.97 -43.13
CA THR A 77 2.62 13.10 -42.97
C THR A 77 3.06 14.56 -42.94
N TRP A 78 3.98 14.87 -42.05
CA TRP A 78 4.62 16.19 -42.00
C TRP A 78 6.05 16.06 -41.46
N MET A 79 6.75 17.15 -41.32
CA MET A 79 8.04 17.21 -40.65
C MET A 79 8.07 18.36 -39.66
N ILE A 80 8.80 18.16 -38.61
CA ILE A 80 8.96 19.09 -37.48
C ILE A 80 10.40 19.63 -37.48
N ASP A 81 10.68 20.66 -36.70
CA ASP A 81 11.99 21.24 -36.57
C ASP A 81 12.96 20.27 -35.91
N ILE A 82 14.25 20.37 -36.31
CA ILE A 82 15.32 19.60 -35.70
C ILE A 82 15.80 20.34 -34.44
N ASP A 83 15.89 19.63 -33.34
CA ASP A 83 16.51 20.14 -32.12
C ASP A 83 18.01 20.37 -32.35
N PRO A 84 18.54 21.57 -32.02
CA PRO A 84 19.94 21.91 -32.29
C PRO A 84 20.98 21.08 -31.53
N TYR A 85 20.54 20.29 -30.56
CA TYR A 85 21.41 19.40 -29.77
C TYR A 85 21.45 17.95 -30.25
N GLY A 86 20.71 17.60 -31.32
CA GLY A 86 20.69 16.25 -31.89
C GLY A 86 21.76 16.01 -32.95
N ALA A 87 21.78 14.79 -33.52
CA ALA A 87 22.72 14.41 -34.60
C ALA A 87 22.29 15.02 -35.96
N HIS A 88 22.01 16.30 -36.00
CA HIS A 88 21.53 17.03 -37.18
C HIS A 88 22.56 17.15 -38.30
N GLU A 89 23.84 17.03 -38.03
CA GLU A 89 24.89 17.01 -39.08
C GLU A 89 24.81 15.78 -39.99
N SER A 90 24.19 14.68 -39.51
CA SER A 90 23.88 13.49 -40.29
C SER A 90 22.60 13.59 -41.11
N PHE A 91 21.87 14.71 -40.96
CA PHE A 91 20.61 14.93 -41.64
C PHE A 91 20.55 16.34 -42.25
N GLU A 92 19.68 16.54 -43.24
CA GLU A 92 19.30 17.82 -43.77
C GLU A 92 17.79 17.93 -43.94
N GLY A 93 17.26 19.13 -43.86
CA GLY A 93 15.82 19.40 -43.98
C GLY A 93 15.22 19.86 -42.68
N GLY A 94 14.01 19.38 -42.36
CA GLY A 94 13.20 19.76 -41.19
C GLY A 94 11.88 20.38 -41.59
N ALA A 95 11.25 21.19 -40.70
CA ALA A 95 9.91 21.75 -40.91
C ALA A 95 9.79 22.55 -42.22
N ALA A 96 10.75 23.38 -42.52
CA ALA A 96 10.77 24.22 -43.75
C ALA A 96 10.80 23.40 -45.04
N ALA A 97 11.44 22.22 -45.02
CA ALA A 97 11.53 21.32 -46.16
C ALA A 97 10.41 20.27 -46.20
N GLY A 98 9.62 20.16 -45.13
CA GLY A 98 8.57 19.14 -44.96
C GLY A 98 9.08 17.70 -44.89
N LYS A 99 10.40 17.52 -44.69
CA LYS A 99 11.08 16.21 -44.67
C LYS A 99 12.47 16.32 -44.03
N LEU A 100 13.00 15.20 -43.57
CA LEU A 100 14.43 15.01 -43.33
C LEU A 100 15.02 14.12 -44.40
N THR A 101 16.28 14.35 -44.74
CA THR A 101 17.06 13.48 -45.62
C THR A 101 18.31 13.03 -44.87
N CYS A 102 18.53 11.72 -44.80
CA CYS A 102 19.69 11.13 -44.20
C CYS A 102 20.94 11.35 -45.09
N LYS A 103 22.05 11.82 -44.54
CA LYS A 103 23.30 12.02 -45.26
C LYS A 103 24.27 10.87 -45.05
N ASN A 104 24.23 10.20 -43.91
CA ASN A 104 25.18 9.16 -43.54
C ASN A 104 24.44 7.85 -43.21
N ASP A 105 24.96 6.72 -43.73
CA ASP A 105 24.45 5.41 -43.35
C ASP A 105 24.59 5.21 -41.85
N GLY A 106 23.60 4.67 -41.19
CA GLY A 106 23.66 4.41 -39.74
C GLY A 106 22.32 3.96 -39.12
N ASN A 107 22.41 3.68 -37.87
CA ASN A 107 21.24 3.43 -37.01
C ASN A 107 21.00 4.65 -36.14
N TYR A 108 19.77 5.10 -36.05
CA TYR A 108 19.39 6.33 -35.35
C TYR A 108 18.20 6.15 -34.45
N ASP A 109 18.22 6.85 -33.33
CA ASP A 109 17.06 6.99 -32.42
C ASP A 109 16.43 8.38 -32.66
N PHE A 110 15.11 8.40 -32.89
CA PHE A 110 14.36 9.64 -33.08
C PHE A 110 13.53 9.92 -31.86
N TYR A 111 13.79 11.01 -31.19
CA TYR A 111 13.00 11.53 -30.06
C TYR A 111 12.14 12.68 -30.57
N ILE A 112 10.84 12.46 -30.60
CA ILE A 112 9.85 13.35 -31.20
C ILE A 112 9.08 14.03 -30.05
N LYS A 113 9.04 15.37 -30.03
CA LYS A 113 8.36 16.17 -29.03
C LYS A 113 7.25 16.98 -29.70
N LEU A 114 6.00 16.68 -29.40
CA LEU A 114 4.82 17.28 -30.05
C LEU A 114 4.08 18.23 -29.11
N SER A 115 3.78 19.45 -29.59
CA SER A 115 2.92 20.41 -28.92
C SER A 115 2.36 21.42 -29.91
N MET A 116 1.06 21.67 -29.80
CA MET A 116 0.40 22.73 -30.59
C MET A 116 0.75 24.16 -30.12
N GLU A 117 1.20 24.34 -28.88
CA GLU A 117 1.43 25.67 -28.29
C GLU A 117 2.88 26.13 -28.37
N VAL A 118 3.85 25.24 -28.22
CA VAL A 118 5.29 25.59 -28.17
C VAL A 118 6.09 25.12 -29.38
N GLY A 119 5.45 24.45 -30.34
CA GLY A 119 6.08 23.92 -31.54
C GLY A 119 6.69 22.54 -31.32
N ASP A 120 6.75 21.79 -32.42
CA ASP A 120 7.23 20.43 -32.47
C ASP A 120 8.73 20.39 -32.73
N LEU A 121 9.44 19.48 -32.05
CA LEU A 121 10.86 19.26 -32.22
C LEU A 121 11.19 17.78 -32.39
N VAL A 122 12.17 17.46 -33.21
CA VAL A 122 12.79 16.14 -33.27
C VAL A 122 14.27 16.24 -32.86
N TYR A 123 14.65 15.42 -31.90
CA TYR A 123 16.03 15.16 -31.53
C TYR A 123 16.46 13.82 -32.15
N ILE A 124 17.63 13.77 -32.75
CA ILE A 124 18.16 12.57 -33.39
C ILE A 124 19.47 12.20 -32.69
N GLY A 125 19.53 11.00 -32.13
CA GLY A 125 20.73 10.43 -31.52
C GLY A 125 21.34 9.33 -32.41
N GLU A 126 22.63 9.02 -32.23
CA GLU A 126 23.16 7.76 -32.72
C GLU A 126 22.43 6.61 -32.06
N GLY A 127 22.03 5.60 -32.82
CA GLY A 127 21.19 4.50 -32.38
C GLY A 127 21.84 3.63 -31.29
N GLN A 128 21.78 4.09 -30.08
CA GLN A 128 22.26 3.37 -28.90
C GLN A 128 21.37 2.19 -28.54
N SER A 129 20.15 2.15 -29.12
CA SER A 129 19.16 1.08 -28.90
C SER A 129 19.29 -0.09 -29.89
N CYS A 130 20.37 -0.16 -30.67
CA CYS A 130 20.58 -1.18 -31.70
C CYS A 130 21.34 -2.39 -31.18
N GLY A 131 20.64 -3.31 -30.54
CA GLY A 131 21.06 -4.68 -30.25
C GLY A 131 19.83 -5.59 -30.43
N ASP A 132 20.03 -6.82 -30.83
CA ASP A 132 18.98 -7.80 -31.12
C ASP A 132 18.11 -8.09 -29.90
N ASP A 133 17.19 -7.16 -29.52
CA ASP A 133 16.23 -7.40 -28.45
C ASP A 133 14.95 -6.55 -28.61
N PRO A 134 13.76 -7.07 -28.24
CA PRO A 134 12.50 -6.33 -28.31
C PRO A 134 12.48 -5.21 -27.29
N GLY A 135 12.89 -4.03 -27.73
CA GLY A 135 12.82 -2.71 -27.07
C GLY A 135 12.98 -2.69 -25.55
N CYS A 136 14.14 -2.23 -25.07
CA CYS A 136 14.34 -1.93 -23.64
C CYS A 136 13.22 -1.03 -23.11
N GLN A 137 12.55 -1.45 -22.05
CA GLN A 137 11.64 -0.60 -21.28
C GLN A 137 12.48 0.37 -20.42
N ASP A 138 11.88 1.47 -19.95
CA ASP A 138 12.51 2.36 -18.96
C ASP A 138 12.56 1.67 -17.58
N GLY A 139 13.62 0.83 -17.43
CA GLY A 139 13.79 -0.02 -16.26
C GLY A 139 13.07 -1.37 -16.35
N PRO A 140 13.14 -2.21 -15.32
CA PRO A 140 13.90 -1.98 -14.07
C PRO A 140 15.43 -1.89 -14.31
N TYR A 141 16.10 -1.21 -13.40
CA TYR A 141 17.56 -1.03 -13.46
C TYR A 141 18.28 -1.83 -12.37
N GLY A 142 19.54 -2.11 -12.61
CA GLY A 142 20.38 -2.83 -11.67
C GLY A 142 21.87 -2.68 -11.97
N LEU A 143 22.69 -3.38 -11.20
CA LEU A 143 24.12 -3.47 -11.44
C LEU A 143 24.49 -4.88 -11.93
N LYS A 144 25.30 -4.95 -12.97
CA LYS A 144 25.90 -6.19 -13.47
C LYS A 144 27.35 -6.28 -13.00
N ILE A 145 27.66 -7.33 -12.24
CA ILE A 145 29.00 -7.53 -11.67
C ILE A 145 29.66 -8.68 -12.41
N ASN A 146 30.86 -8.41 -12.96
CA ASN A 146 31.64 -9.38 -13.75
C ASN A 146 30.84 -10.01 -14.89
N ASN A 147 29.91 -9.27 -15.45
CA ASN A 147 28.99 -9.71 -16.51
C ASN A 147 28.13 -10.96 -16.17
N LYS A 148 27.99 -11.30 -14.90
CA LYS A 148 27.29 -12.52 -14.43
C LYS A 148 26.29 -12.27 -13.29
N LYS A 149 26.69 -11.57 -12.23
CA LYS A 149 25.84 -11.33 -11.05
C LYS A 149 25.04 -10.06 -11.29
N VAL A 150 23.73 -10.16 -11.20
CA VAL A 150 22.81 -9.01 -11.26
C VAL A 150 22.39 -8.62 -9.84
N VAL A 151 22.47 -7.33 -9.54
CA VAL A 151 21.98 -6.72 -8.30
C VAL A 151 20.95 -5.66 -8.66
N ASP A 152 19.73 -5.82 -8.19
CA ASP A 152 18.64 -4.88 -8.45
C ASP A 152 18.92 -3.51 -7.83
N ALA A 153 18.58 -2.44 -8.55
CA ALA A 153 18.59 -1.08 -8.05
C ALA A 153 17.16 -0.51 -8.13
N PRO A 154 16.33 -0.73 -7.12
CA PRO A 154 14.98 -0.18 -7.08
C PRO A 154 14.98 1.35 -7.02
N LEU A 155 13.85 1.96 -7.40
CA LEU A 155 13.61 3.40 -7.24
C LEU A 155 13.91 3.85 -5.81
N TYR A 156 14.62 4.98 -5.69
CA TYR A 156 15.05 5.52 -4.41
C TYR A 156 14.68 7.00 -4.28
N GLY A 157 13.72 7.29 -3.42
CA GLY A 157 13.30 8.66 -3.16
C GLY A 157 12.61 9.36 -4.34
N ASP A 158 12.47 10.66 -4.21
CA ASP A 158 11.95 11.55 -5.25
C ASP A 158 13.06 11.93 -6.24
N LYS A 159 12.68 12.51 -7.39
CA LYS A 159 13.65 13.10 -8.30
C LYS A 159 14.52 14.13 -7.57
N ASP A 160 15.79 14.18 -7.90
CA ASP A 160 16.70 15.16 -7.30
C ASP A 160 16.41 16.60 -7.80
N ALA A 161 17.17 17.57 -7.27
CA ALA A 161 16.99 18.99 -7.61
C ALA A 161 17.20 19.31 -9.12
N GLN A 162 17.82 18.40 -9.87
CA GLN A 162 18.03 18.48 -11.31
C GLN A 162 17.00 17.64 -12.10
N GLY A 163 15.98 17.09 -11.45
CA GLY A 163 14.93 16.29 -12.06
C GLY A 163 15.33 14.85 -12.42
N ARG A 164 16.49 14.34 -11.93
CA ARG A 164 16.97 13.00 -12.21
C ARG A 164 16.22 11.97 -11.35
N THR A 165 15.73 10.92 -11.99
CA THR A 165 15.16 9.76 -11.31
C THR A 165 16.28 9.02 -10.58
N GLN A 166 16.03 8.66 -9.30
CA GLN A 166 17.03 8.05 -8.44
C GLN A 166 16.72 6.56 -8.20
N TYR A 167 17.79 5.75 -8.23
CA TYR A 167 17.76 4.31 -7.94
C TYR A 167 18.85 3.97 -6.94
N MET A 168 18.69 2.90 -6.17
CA MET A 168 19.69 2.49 -5.18
C MET A 168 19.92 0.98 -5.19
N ALA A 169 21.16 0.57 -5.42
CA ALA A 169 21.60 -0.80 -5.15
C ALA A 169 22.32 -0.82 -3.80
N SER A 170 21.71 -1.49 -2.82
CA SER A 170 22.16 -1.45 -1.43
C SER A 170 23.03 -2.66 -1.08
N CYS A 171 24.02 -2.45 -0.23
CA CYS A 171 24.85 -3.51 0.36
C CYS A 171 25.47 -4.46 -0.68
N VAL A 172 26.01 -3.90 -1.75
CA VAL A 172 26.67 -4.67 -2.81
C VAL A 172 28.04 -5.11 -2.34
N GLU A 173 28.21 -6.41 -2.08
CA GLU A 173 29.50 -6.97 -1.67
C GLU A 173 30.38 -7.20 -2.89
N LEU A 174 31.54 -6.53 -2.91
CA LEU A 174 32.50 -6.53 -3.99
C LEU A 174 33.88 -6.97 -3.51
N ALA A 175 34.56 -7.75 -4.36
CA ALA A 175 35.95 -8.06 -4.22
C ALA A 175 36.82 -7.05 -5.02
N GLU A 176 38.10 -6.93 -4.67
CA GLU A 176 39.05 -6.19 -5.46
C GLU A 176 39.16 -6.79 -6.88
N GLY A 177 39.06 -5.94 -7.90
CA GLY A 177 39.04 -6.32 -9.31
C GLY A 177 37.65 -6.59 -9.88
N ASP A 178 36.57 -6.58 -9.08
CA ASP A 178 35.20 -6.73 -9.59
C ASP A 178 34.85 -5.58 -10.53
N VAL A 179 34.27 -5.94 -11.67
CA VAL A 179 33.82 -5.00 -12.72
C VAL A 179 32.32 -4.78 -12.61
N ILE A 180 31.91 -3.52 -12.49
CA ILE A 180 30.52 -3.11 -12.29
C ILE A 180 30.06 -2.30 -13.50
N GLN A 181 28.89 -2.61 -14.03
CA GLN A 181 28.17 -1.84 -15.04
C GLN A 181 26.74 -1.63 -14.60
N LEU A 182 26.16 -0.50 -14.99
CA LEU A 182 24.72 -0.30 -14.89
C LEU A 182 24.03 -1.19 -15.93
N ALA A 183 22.92 -1.80 -15.57
CA ALA A 183 22.15 -2.66 -16.46
C ALA A 183 20.68 -2.25 -16.48
N ASN A 184 20.09 -2.20 -17.67
CA ASN A 184 18.65 -2.25 -17.81
C ASN A 184 18.22 -3.71 -17.82
N LEU A 185 17.48 -4.12 -16.79
CA LEU A 185 17.13 -5.53 -16.58
C LEU A 185 16.01 -6.02 -17.51
N SER A 186 15.35 -5.11 -18.23
CA SER A 186 14.34 -5.49 -19.23
C SER A 186 14.95 -6.03 -20.52
N CYS A 187 16.20 -5.67 -20.83
CA CYS A 187 16.84 -6.00 -22.09
C CYS A 187 18.34 -6.29 -22.01
N ASP A 188 18.87 -6.43 -20.80
CA ASP A 188 20.29 -6.75 -20.53
C ASP A 188 21.32 -5.75 -21.09
N ALA A 189 20.86 -4.57 -21.56
CA ALA A 189 21.76 -3.49 -22.00
C ALA A 189 22.57 -2.97 -20.80
N THR A 190 23.88 -2.75 -21.01
CA THR A 190 24.79 -2.30 -19.96
C THR A 190 25.53 -1.05 -20.37
N TRP A 191 25.72 -0.13 -19.44
CA TRP A 191 26.51 1.08 -19.60
C TRP A 191 27.07 1.55 -18.25
N MET A 192 27.84 2.65 -18.28
CA MET A 192 28.23 3.33 -17.05
C MET A 192 27.96 4.82 -17.16
N VAL A 193 27.60 5.43 -16.06
CA VAL A 193 27.33 6.85 -15.94
C VAL A 193 28.53 7.58 -15.34
N ASP A 194 28.50 8.92 -15.35
CA ASP A 194 29.55 9.70 -14.71
C ASP A 194 29.54 9.50 -13.18
N LEU A 195 30.75 9.61 -12.60
CA LEU A 195 30.92 9.54 -11.16
C LEU A 195 30.55 10.89 -10.51
N ASP A 196 29.75 10.85 -9.45
CA ASP A 196 29.51 12.00 -8.61
C ASP A 196 30.78 12.32 -7.80
N PRO A 197 31.28 13.56 -7.83
CA PRO A 197 32.56 13.92 -7.21
C PRO A 197 32.56 13.80 -5.67
N TYR A 198 31.43 13.55 -5.06
CA TYR A 198 31.30 13.42 -3.59
C TYR A 198 31.23 11.97 -3.10
N GLY A 199 31.26 10.96 -3.99
CA GLY A 199 31.24 9.54 -3.62
C GLY A 199 32.62 8.97 -3.25
N HIS A 200 32.63 7.71 -2.80
CA HIS A 200 33.85 6.93 -2.49
C HIS A 200 34.53 6.40 -3.76
N TYR A 201 34.72 7.25 -4.76
CA TYR A 201 35.31 6.85 -6.05
C TYR A 201 36.79 6.57 -5.97
N GLU A 202 37.52 6.94 -4.91
CA GLU A 202 38.89 6.50 -4.67
C GLU A 202 39.00 4.97 -4.52
N ASN A 203 37.90 4.32 -4.14
CA ASN A 203 37.80 2.87 -4.06
C ASN A 203 37.49 2.23 -5.42
N PHE A 204 37.32 3.02 -6.47
CA PHE A 204 36.98 2.56 -7.81
C PHE A 204 37.83 3.24 -8.86
N SER A 205 37.96 2.58 -10.03
CA SER A 205 38.53 3.16 -11.23
C SER A 205 37.57 2.96 -12.42
N GLY A 206 37.63 3.86 -13.40
CA GLY A 206 36.76 3.82 -14.58
C GLY A 206 35.66 4.90 -14.53
N GLY A 207 34.48 4.59 -14.98
CA GLY A 207 33.32 5.46 -15.14
C GLY A 207 32.81 5.46 -16.57
N LYS A 208 32.14 6.55 -16.98
CA LYS A 208 31.45 6.66 -18.27
C LYS A 208 32.39 6.39 -19.47
N GLU A 209 33.58 6.99 -19.49
CA GLU A 209 34.54 6.83 -20.60
C GLU A 209 35.05 5.38 -20.75
N ALA A 210 35.20 4.67 -19.62
CA ALA A 210 35.58 3.26 -19.60
C ALA A 210 34.40 2.29 -19.75
N ASN A 211 33.19 2.80 -19.76
CA ASN A 211 31.91 2.04 -19.74
C ASN A 211 31.82 1.00 -18.62
N LYS A 212 32.52 1.19 -17.52
CA LYS A 212 32.55 0.31 -16.34
C LYS A 212 33.18 0.99 -15.14
N LEU A 213 32.88 0.50 -13.95
CA LEU A 213 33.67 0.71 -12.74
C LEU A 213 34.45 -0.58 -12.43
N THR A 214 35.64 -0.44 -11.89
CA THR A 214 36.44 -1.54 -11.35
C THR A 214 36.64 -1.26 -9.85
N CYS A 215 36.31 -2.21 -9.01
CA CYS A 215 36.49 -2.12 -7.55
C CYS A 215 38.00 -2.24 -7.24
N ASN A 216 38.57 -1.23 -6.60
CA ASN A 216 39.98 -1.22 -6.19
C ASN A 216 40.16 -1.66 -4.73
N VAL A 217 39.10 -1.58 -3.92
CA VAL A 217 39.13 -1.94 -2.49
C VAL A 217 37.93 -2.83 -2.21
N ALA A 218 38.20 -4.08 -1.81
CA ALA A 218 37.13 -5.00 -1.43
C ALA A 218 36.30 -4.44 -0.29
N GLY A 219 34.98 -4.56 -0.37
CA GLY A 219 34.07 -3.98 0.62
C GLY A 219 32.61 -4.16 0.28
N LYS A 220 31.77 -3.50 1.07
CA LYS A 220 30.33 -3.43 0.83
C LYS A 220 29.96 -2.00 0.55
N TYR A 221 29.21 -1.78 -0.51
CA TYR A 221 28.94 -0.47 -1.07
C TYR A 221 27.45 -0.27 -1.37
N ASP A 222 26.99 0.97 -1.20
CA ASP A 222 25.69 1.43 -1.65
C ASP A 222 25.89 2.29 -2.92
N PHE A 223 25.17 1.97 -4.00
CA PHE A 223 25.22 2.68 -5.25
C PHE A 223 23.94 3.49 -5.45
N TYR A 224 24.07 4.80 -5.48
CA TYR A 224 22.99 5.74 -5.77
C TYR A 224 23.10 6.18 -7.23
N ILE A 225 22.17 5.74 -8.05
CA ILE A 225 22.16 5.96 -9.49
C ILE A 225 21.13 7.02 -9.79
N LYS A 226 21.52 8.07 -10.52
CA LYS A 226 20.66 9.20 -10.89
C LYS A 226 20.60 9.29 -12.40
N LEU A 227 19.44 9.03 -13.00
CA LEU A 227 19.24 8.95 -14.44
C LEU A 227 18.41 10.13 -14.94
N SER A 228 18.92 10.84 -15.96
CA SER A 228 18.20 11.88 -16.69
C SER A 228 18.84 12.15 -18.04
N MET A 229 18.01 12.21 -19.07
CA MET A 229 18.49 12.59 -20.40
C MET A 229 18.87 14.08 -20.52
N GLU A 230 18.27 14.94 -19.68
CA GLU A 230 18.48 16.40 -19.75
C GLU A 230 19.63 16.87 -18.85
N ALA A 231 19.75 16.32 -17.65
CA ALA A 231 20.74 16.75 -16.66
C ALA A 231 22.02 15.87 -16.63
N GLY A 232 22.04 14.80 -17.43
CA GLY A 232 23.12 13.81 -17.43
C GLY A 232 23.00 12.81 -16.27
N ASP A 233 23.50 11.62 -16.49
CA ASP A 233 23.45 10.51 -15.54
C ASP A 233 24.65 10.55 -14.60
N LEU A 234 24.42 10.28 -13.32
CA LEU A 234 25.47 10.21 -12.30
C LEU A 234 25.30 8.96 -11.44
N VAL A 235 26.43 8.41 -10.99
CA VAL A 235 26.44 7.43 -9.90
C VAL A 235 27.24 7.98 -8.72
N TYR A 236 26.66 7.85 -7.53
CA TYR A 236 27.31 8.14 -6.27
C TYR A 236 27.51 6.82 -5.53
N VAL A 237 28.72 6.59 -5.01
CA VAL A 237 29.06 5.34 -4.30
C VAL A 237 29.53 5.67 -2.91
N GLU A 238 28.96 5.03 -1.89
CA GLU A 238 29.44 5.12 -0.51
C GLU A 238 29.80 3.74 0.04
N SER A 239 30.63 3.74 1.10
CA SER A 239 30.74 2.58 1.97
C SER A 239 29.38 2.27 2.58
N SER A 240 28.88 1.04 2.44
CA SER A 240 27.51 0.76 2.73
C SER A 240 27.15 1.01 4.18
N GLN A 241 26.19 1.90 4.40
CA GLN A 241 25.53 2.12 5.69
C GLN A 241 24.42 1.10 5.90
N THR A 242 23.97 0.43 4.84
CA THR A 242 22.90 -0.57 4.88
C THR A 242 23.40 -1.98 5.21
N CYS A 243 24.72 -2.22 5.03
CA CYS A 243 25.38 -3.48 5.40
C CYS A 243 25.83 -3.49 6.85
N GLY A 244 25.02 -3.64 7.74
CA GLY A 244 25.36 -3.66 9.17
C GLY A 244 24.11 -3.48 10.01
N THR A 245 23.11 -2.92 9.45
CA THR A 245 21.76 -3.31 9.74
C THR A 245 21.56 -4.66 9.02
N PRO A 246 21.33 -5.78 9.72
CA PRO A 246 20.66 -6.88 9.08
C PRO A 246 19.50 -6.23 8.35
N GLY A 247 19.33 -6.48 7.04
CA GLY A 247 18.07 -6.20 6.39
C GLY A 247 17.02 -6.65 7.38
N PRO A 248 16.04 -5.83 7.77
CA PRO A 248 15.31 -6.00 9.02
C PRO A 248 15.10 -7.48 9.21
N THR A 249 15.63 -8.00 10.33
CA THR A 249 15.55 -9.43 10.68
C THR A 249 14.14 -9.82 10.28
N PRO A 250 13.92 -10.83 9.43
CA PRO A 250 12.58 -11.21 9.04
C PRO A 250 11.81 -11.25 10.34
N THR A 251 10.86 -10.36 10.52
CA THR A 251 10.13 -10.27 11.79
C THR A 251 9.69 -11.69 12.08
N PRO A 252 9.99 -12.28 13.23
CA PRO A 252 9.81 -13.70 13.45
C PRO A 252 8.46 -14.11 12.91
N GLY A 253 8.44 -15.06 11.95
CA GLY A 253 7.22 -15.46 11.30
C GLY A 253 6.29 -16.04 12.35
N TYR A 254 5.06 -15.59 12.36
CA TYR A 254 4.05 -16.11 13.29
C TYR A 254 3.45 -17.39 12.71
N THR A 255 3.26 -18.39 13.55
CA THR A 255 2.65 -19.67 13.16
C THR A 255 1.12 -19.55 12.99
N THR A 256 0.53 -18.48 13.51
CA THR A 256 -0.89 -18.15 13.34
C THR A 256 -1.07 -16.64 13.28
N SER A 257 -2.02 -16.20 12.47
CA SER A 257 -2.47 -14.81 12.41
C SER A 257 -3.69 -14.53 13.31
N ALA A 258 -4.00 -15.47 14.21
CA ALA A 258 -5.00 -15.34 15.26
C ALA A 258 -4.36 -15.51 16.65
N PRO A 259 -3.69 -14.48 17.19
CA PRO A 259 -2.89 -14.58 18.40
C PRO A 259 -3.73 -15.00 19.62
N GLU A 260 -3.15 -15.86 20.47
CA GLU A 260 -3.77 -16.27 21.73
C GLU A 260 -3.68 -15.16 22.76
N LYS A 261 -4.72 -15.07 23.60
CA LYS A 261 -4.80 -14.09 24.69
C LYS A 261 -4.35 -12.69 24.24
N CYS A 262 -4.78 -12.31 23.04
CA CYS A 262 -4.42 -11.03 22.43
C CYS A 262 -4.91 -9.86 23.30
N PRO A 263 -4.02 -9.03 23.85
CA PRO A 263 -4.37 -7.87 24.67
C PRO A 263 -4.66 -6.63 23.84
N ASP A 264 -4.39 -6.70 22.54
CA ASP A 264 -4.28 -5.56 21.63
C ASP A 264 -5.62 -4.84 21.45
N VAL A 265 -5.53 -3.53 21.28
CA VAL A 265 -6.63 -2.64 20.89
C VAL A 265 -6.33 -2.14 19.48
N LEU A 266 -7.28 -2.32 18.57
CA LEU A 266 -7.16 -1.93 17.17
C LEU A 266 -7.77 -0.54 16.94
N LEU A 267 -7.08 0.34 16.22
CA LEU A 267 -7.63 1.58 15.67
C LEU A 267 -7.82 1.42 14.17
N GLN A 268 -9.03 1.65 13.67
CA GLN A 268 -9.23 1.98 12.27
C GLN A 268 -8.88 3.46 12.07
N ALA A 269 -7.73 3.75 11.46
CA ALA A 269 -7.14 5.09 11.42
C ALA A 269 -7.59 5.94 10.23
N PHE A 270 -8.77 5.72 9.70
CA PHE A 270 -9.31 6.44 8.54
C PHE A 270 -10.84 6.38 8.47
N TYR A 271 -11.40 7.21 7.59
CA TYR A 271 -12.79 7.22 7.15
C TYR A 271 -12.87 7.36 5.62
N TRP A 272 -14.02 7.11 5.01
CA TRP A 272 -14.20 7.08 3.55
C TRP A 272 -13.64 8.28 2.80
N ASN A 273 -13.81 9.49 3.33
CA ASN A 273 -13.37 10.73 2.69
C ASN A 273 -12.04 11.25 3.22
N SER A 274 -11.33 10.47 4.01
CA SER A 274 -10.09 10.91 4.66
C SER A 274 -8.93 11.11 3.69
N TYR A 275 -9.00 10.55 2.49
CA TYR A 275 -8.05 10.85 1.40
C TYR A 275 -8.23 12.27 0.83
N GLN A 276 -9.36 12.95 1.14
CA GLN A 276 -9.65 14.32 0.77
C GLN A 276 -9.41 15.27 1.95
N ASP A 277 -9.32 16.57 1.70
CA ASP A 277 -9.17 17.59 2.74
C ASP A 277 -10.51 17.96 3.41
N LYS A 278 -11.47 17.04 3.51
CA LYS A 278 -12.84 17.27 4.01
C LYS A 278 -13.24 16.22 5.04
N GLY A 279 -14.27 16.53 5.80
CA GLY A 279 -14.92 15.63 6.77
C GLY A 279 -14.06 15.39 7.99
N TYR A 280 -13.97 14.15 8.45
CA TYR A 280 -13.06 13.71 9.52
C TYR A 280 -11.61 13.77 9.10
N GLY A 281 -11.38 14.45 8.04
CA GLY A 281 -10.21 15.11 7.59
C GLY A 281 -9.06 14.17 7.32
N ARG A 282 -8.13 14.73 6.96
CA ARG A 282 -6.72 14.55 6.77
C ARG A 282 -6.18 13.30 7.46
N THR A 283 -6.52 12.11 6.95
CA THR A 283 -5.91 10.84 7.37
C THR A 283 -4.88 10.34 6.36
N LYS A 284 -4.46 11.23 5.43
CA LYS A 284 -3.29 10.98 4.59
C LYS A 284 -2.07 10.71 5.45
N TRP A 285 -1.13 9.92 4.94
CA TRP A 285 0.08 9.54 5.66
C TRP A 285 0.81 10.74 6.27
N ILE A 286 0.97 11.80 5.48
CA ILE A 286 1.65 13.02 5.93
C ILE A 286 0.86 13.76 7.03
N ASP A 287 -0.46 13.73 6.98
CA ASP A 287 -1.30 14.39 7.97
C ASP A 287 -1.23 13.69 9.34
N HIS A 288 -1.16 12.36 9.35
CA HIS A 288 -0.89 11.60 10.57
C HIS A 288 0.49 11.88 11.14
N LEU A 289 1.52 11.93 10.30
CA LEU A 289 2.88 12.26 10.73
C LEU A 289 2.96 13.67 11.35
N ASN A 290 2.28 14.64 10.74
CA ASN A 290 2.31 16.04 11.17
C ASN A 290 1.26 16.41 12.24
N GLY A 291 0.35 15.50 12.59
CA GLY A 291 -0.75 15.77 13.52
C GLY A 291 -1.89 16.62 12.94
N ASN A 292 -1.89 16.92 11.65
CA ASN A 292 -2.92 17.70 10.98
C ASN A 292 -4.29 17.01 10.93
N SER A 293 -4.29 15.69 11.13
CA SER A 293 -5.50 14.85 11.24
C SER A 293 -6.18 14.94 12.61
N GLY A 294 -5.61 15.69 13.55
CA GLY A 294 -6.06 15.74 14.94
C GLY A 294 -5.44 14.67 15.86
N SER A 295 -4.58 13.79 15.31
CA SER A 295 -3.77 12.83 16.07
C SER A 295 -2.50 12.53 15.29
N THR A 296 -1.36 12.42 15.95
CA THR A 296 -0.10 12.01 15.32
C THR A 296 0.03 10.49 15.32
N ALA A 297 0.86 9.95 14.42
CA ALA A 297 1.20 8.52 14.44
C ALA A 297 1.78 8.11 15.80
N LYS A 298 2.59 8.98 16.43
CA LYS A 298 3.09 8.76 17.79
C LYS A 298 1.97 8.67 18.82
N GLU A 299 1.03 9.63 18.85
CA GLU A 299 -0.10 9.61 19.80
C GLU A 299 -0.97 8.34 19.59
N MET A 300 -1.22 7.96 18.36
CA MET A 300 -1.94 6.72 18.08
C MET A 300 -1.22 5.49 18.64
N ALA A 301 0.09 5.38 18.42
CA ALA A 301 0.90 4.27 18.91
C ALA A 301 1.00 4.22 20.45
N GLU A 302 0.88 5.34 21.14
CA GLU A 302 0.82 5.38 22.61
C GLU A 302 -0.42 4.68 23.18
N TRP A 303 -1.53 4.67 22.43
CA TRP A 303 -2.82 4.19 22.92
C TRP A 303 -3.30 2.90 22.25
N PHE A 304 -2.91 2.66 21.00
CA PHE A 304 -3.33 1.48 20.22
C PHE A 304 -2.18 0.54 19.94
N ASP A 305 -2.47 -0.74 19.89
CA ASP A 305 -1.49 -1.79 19.64
C ASP A 305 -1.43 -2.14 18.17
N LEU A 306 -2.57 -2.01 17.49
CA LEU A 306 -2.76 -2.30 16.09
C LEU A 306 -3.37 -1.07 15.40
N ILE A 307 -2.82 -0.69 14.26
CA ILE A 307 -3.30 0.45 13.46
C ILE A 307 -3.72 -0.08 12.09
N TRP A 308 -5.01 -0.10 11.83
CA TRP A 308 -5.55 -0.47 10.53
C TRP A 308 -5.56 0.76 9.62
N LEU A 309 -4.75 0.69 8.56
CA LEU A 309 -4.63 1.70 7.52
C LEU A 309 -5.51 1.35 6.32
N PRO A 310 -5.97 2.35 5.54
CA PRO A 310 -6.74 2.11 4.32
C PRO A 310 -5.94 1.32 3.27
N PRO A 311 -6.60 0.81 2.20
CA PRO A 311 -5.90 0.12 1.13
C PRO A 311 -4.74 0.95 0.59
N MET A 312 -3.53 0.36 0.60
CA MET A 312 -2.28 1.10 0.32
C MET A 312 -1.98 1.20 -1.16
N SER A 313 -2.46 0.24 -1.95
CA SER A 313 -2.14 0.12 -3.37
C SER A 313 -2.83 1.19 -4.21
N LYS A 314 -2.25 1.49 -5.36
CA LYS A 314 -2.86 2.38 -6.34
C LYS A 314 -4.19 1.82 -6.81
N ALA A 315 -5.21 2.67 -6.80
CA ALA A 315 -6.58 2.30 -7.10
C ALA A 315 -7.22 3.29 -8.06
N THR A 316 -8.32 2.89 -8.66
CA THR A 316 -9.23 3.79 -9.36
C THR A 316 -10.23 4.35 -8.36
N GLY A 317 -10.23 5.67 -8.18
CA GLY A 317 -10.99 6.33 -7.12
C GLY A 317 -10.25 6.37 -5.78
N GLY A 318 -10.41 7.48 -5.05
CA GLY A 318 -9.54 7.87 -3.93
C GLY A 318 -9.59 6.99 -2.68
N THR A 319 -10.62 6.14 -2.53
CA THR A 319 -10.79 5.31 -1.32
C THR A 319 -9.83 4.12 -1.24
N GLY A 320 -9.31 3.65 -2.38
CA GLY A 320 -8.40 2.50 -2.43
C GLY A 320 -9.06 1.13 -2.67
N TYR A 321 -10.39 1.03 -2.58
CA TYR A 321 -11.12 -0.24 -2.68
C TYR A 321 -11.35 -0.76 -4.11
N ILE A 322 -10.78 -0.10 -5.11
CA ILE A 322 -10.78 -0.57 -6.50
C ILE A 322 -9.33 -0.59 -7.00
N PRO A 323 -8.51 -1.56 -6.54
CA PRO A 323 -7.08 -1.58 -6.85
C PRO A 323 -6.82 -1.78 -8.33
N SER A 324 -5.94 -0.96 -8.89
CA SER A 324 -5.50 -1.02 -10.29
C SER A 324 -4.04 -1.48 -10.45
N ASN A 325 -3.23 -1.31 -9.40
CA ASN A 325 -1.86 -1.79 -9.39
C ASN A 325 -1.41 -2.11 -7.96
N TYR A 326 -1.35 -3.39 -7.62
CA TYR A 326 -0.97 -3.86 -6.28
C TYR A 326 0.49 -3.58 -5.91
N SER A 327 1.39 -3.40 -6.88
CA SER A 327 2.81 -3.12 -6.63
C SER A 327 3.16 -1.63 -6.56
N GLU A 328 2.18 -0.73 -6.82
CA GLU A 328 2.34 0.71 -6.72
C GLU A 328 1.68 1.23 -5.42
N LEU A 329 2.46 1.86 -4.54
CA LEU A 329 1.99 2.39 -3.25
C LEU A 329 1.90 3.92 -3.20
N ASN A 330 2.20 4.61 -4.31
CA ASN A 330 1.81 6.02 -4.45
C ASN A 330 0.33 6.06 -4.82
N SER A 331 -0.49 6.54 -3.91
CA SER A 331 -1.95 6.54 -4.02
C SER A 331 -2.55 7.88 -3.57
N ASP A 332 -3.87 8.00 -3.62
CA ASP A 332 -4.56 9.21 -3.10
C ASP A 332 -4.37 9.40 -1.59
N TRP A 333 -4.00 8.36 -0.85
CA TRP A 333 -3.67 8.43 0.57
C TRP A 333 -2.31 9.07 0.83
N GLY A 334 -1.39 9.02 -0.13
CA GLY A 334 -0.06 9.62 -0.04
C GLY A 334 1.01 8.79 -0.75
N THR A 335 2.26 9.24 -0.65
CA THR A 335 3.39 8.56 -1.30
C THR A 335 3.85 7.33 -0.51
N LYS A 336 4.44 6.35 -1.20
CA LYS A 336 5.09 5.18 -0.58
C LYS A 336 6.08 5.59 0.50
N LYS A 337 6.92 6.60 0.24
CA LYS A 337 7.89 7.12 1.20
C LYS A 337 7.22 7.58 2.51
N LYS A 338 6.12 8.31 2.42
CA LYS A 338 5.38 8.79 3.60
C LYS A 338 4.69 7.65 4.35
N LEU A 339 4.22 6.64 3.62
CA LEU A 339 3.71 5.41 4.21
C LEU A 339 4.79 4.68 5.03
N GLU A 340 5.98 4.50 4.46
CA GLU A 340 7.12 3.85 5.12
C GLU A 340 7.58 4.64 6.35
N GLU A 341 7.71 5.96 6.26
CA GLU A 341 8.01 6.85 7.41
C GLU A 341 6.97 6.70 8.53
N MET A 342 5.70 6.58 8.17
CA MET A 342 4.61 6.42 9.13
C MET A 342 4.64 5.05 9.80
N ILE A 343 4.84 3.97 9.04
CA ILE A 343 4.98 2.61 9.56
C ILE A 343 6.17 2.55 10.54
N GLU A 344 7.31 3.11 10.15
CA GLU A 344 8.48 3.19 11.04
C GLU A 344 8.17 3.96 12.33
N THR A 345 7.41 5.05 12.24
CA THR A 345 6.99 5.83 13.41
C THR A 345 6.09 5.01 14.33
N PHE A 346 5.15 4.22 13.79
CA PHE A 346 4.33 3.31 14.58
C PHE A 346 5.18 2.26 15.29
N HIS A 347 6.10 1.62 14.59
CA HIS A 347 6.99 0.60 15.15
C HIS A 347 7.90 1.17 16.25
N LYS A 348 8.52 2.33 16.04
CA LYS A 348 9.35 3.01 17.05
C LYS A 348 8.59 3.33 18.34
N ASN A 349 7.28 3.49 18.26
CA ASN A 349 6.41 3.76 19.41
C ASN A 349 5.60 2.52 19.85
N GLY A 350 5.95 1.32 19.36
CA GLY A 350 5.44 0.03 19.85
C GLY A 350 4.09 -0.40 19.27
N ALA A 351 3.55 0.26 18.26
CA ALA A 351 2.35 -0.19 17.56
C ALA A 351 2.71 -0.99 16.30
N ARG A 352 1.81 -1.88 15.89
CA ARG A 352 1.87 -2.69 14.67
C ARG A 352 0.88 -2.15 13.64
N VAL A 353 1.19 -2.35 12.36
CA VAL A 353 0.37 -1.86 11.25
C VAL A 353 -0.40 -3.00 10.61
N VAL A 354 -1.69 -2.82 10.42
CA VAL A 354 -2.60 -3.72 9.70
C VAL A 354 -2.96 -3.09 8.37
N ALA A 355 -2.58 -3.74 7.26
CA ALA A 355 -2.92 -3.30 5.92
C ALA A 355 -4.30 -3.78 5.51
N ASP A 356 -5.06 -2.93 4.81
CA ASP A 356 -6.31 -3.33 4.16
C ASP A 356 -6.01 -4.02 2.83
N ILE A 357 -6.49 -5.24 2.65
CA ILE A 357 -6.16 -6.14 1.55
C ILE A 357 -7.40 -6.41 0.72
N VAL A 358 -7.47 -5.72 -0.42
CA VAL A 358 -8.56 -5.86 -1.39
C VAL A 358 -8.13 -6.83 -2.47
N ILE A 359 -8.42 -8.10 -2.29
CA ILE A 359 -8.01 -9.18 -3.21
C ILE A 359 -9.16 -9.96 -3.83
N ASN A 360 -10.39 -9.66 -3.45
CA ASN A 360 -11.56 -10.21 -4.12
C ASN A 360 -11.54 -9.77 -5.60
N HIS A 361 -11.34 -8.49 -5.83
CA HIS A 361 -11.44 -7.88 -7.15
C HIS A 361 -10.30 -6.89 -7.41
N GLY A 362 -10.11 -6.57 -8.69
CA GLY A 362 -9.21 -5.52 -9.16
C GLY A 362 -9.66 -4.97 -10.49
N VAL A 363 -9.11 -3.83 -10.92
CA VAL A 363 -9.42 -3.25 -12.23
C VAL A 363 -8.20 -3.23 -13.13
N ALA A 364 -8.45 -3.34 -14.43
CA ALA A 364 -7.45 -3.13 -15.44
C ALA A 364 -7.12 -1.63 -15.58
N TRP A 365 -5.98 -1.32 -16.17
CA TRP A 365 -5.45 0.06 -16.25
C TRP A 365 -6.29 0.97 -17.13
N SER A 366 -6.50 0.61 -18.39
CA SER A 366 -7.24 1.41 -19.37
C SER A 366 -8.42 0.69 -20.02
N GLY A 367 -8.50 -0.62 -19.86
CA GLY A 367 -9.58 -1.47 -20.32
C GLY A 367 -9.97 -2.45 -19.22
N TRP A 368 -10.81 -3.42 -19.57
CA TRP A 368 -11.31 -4.38 -18.58
C TRP A 368 -10.46 -5.67 -18.47
N CYS A 369 -9.37 -5.77 -19.23
CA CYS A 369 -8.49 -6.93 -19.26
C CYS A 369 -6.99 -6.61 -19.49
N ASP A 370 -6.61 -5.34 -19.50
CA ASP A 370 -5.23 -4.85 -19.63
C ASP A 370 -4.60 -4.55 -18.25
N PHE A 371 -4.55 -5.55 -17.39
CA PHE A 371 -4.03 -5.39 -16.04
C PHE A 371 -2.58 -4.90 -16.03
N ALA A 372 -2.20 -4.15 -14.99
CA ALA A 372 -0.85 -3.68 -14.79
C ALA A 372 0.15 -4.86 -14.70
N GLN A 373 1.39 -4.61 -15.13
CA GLN A 373 2.51 -5.46 -14.74
C GLN A 373 2.76 -5.25 -13.26
N LEU A 374 2.75 -6.32 -12.48
CA LEU A 374 2.98 -6.29 -11.04
C LEU A 374 4.39 -6.77 -10.74
N ASN A 375 5.11 -6.05 -9.89
CA ASN A 375 6.45 -6.42 -9.48
C ASN A 375 6.58 -6.31 -7.95
N PHE A 376 6.77 -7.43 -7.29
CA PHE A 376 6.93 -7.54 -5.85
C PHE A 376 8.39 -7.84 -5.43
N GLY A 377 9.35 -7.30 -6.19
CA GLY A 377 10.77 -7.51 -5.91
C GLY A 377 11.15 -8.99 -5.93
N GLY A 378 11.91 -9.43 -4.93
CA GLY A 378 12.36 -10.83 -4.80
C GLY A 378 11.25 -11.87 -4.67
N TYR A 379 9.97 -11.48 -4.58
CA TYR A 379 8.82 -12.40 -4.45
C TYR A 379 8.17 -12.73 -5.79
N GLY A 380 8.51 -12.03 -6.86
CA GLY A 380 8.07 -12.34 -8.22
C GLY A 380 7.41 -11.18 -8.96
N SER A 381 7.29 -11.39 -10.26
CA SER A 381 6.61 -10.47 -11.18
C SER A 381 5.48 -11.20 -11.90
N PHE A 382 4.34 -10.53 -12.09
CA PHE A 382 3.13 -11.13 -12.63
C PHE A 382 2.48 -10.19 -13.65
N LYS A 383 1.99 -10.76 -14.74
CA LYS A 383 1.19 -10.04 -15.74
C LYS A 383 -0.18 -10.73 -15.89
N PRO A 384 -1.16 -10.35 -15.06
CA PRO A 384 -2.50 -10.90 -15.19
C PRO A 384 -3.16 -10.54 -16.51
N ASP A 385 -4.04 -11.40 -16.97
CA ASP A 385 -4.92 -11.21 -18.12
C ASP A 385 -6.34 -11.73 -17.81
N ALA A 386 -7.24 -11.66 -18.78
CA ALA A 386 -8.63 -12.06 -18.61
C ALA A 386 -8.80 -13.54 -18.17
N SER A 387 -7.82 -14.40 -18.41
CA SER A 387 -7.89 -15.80 -18.00
C SER A 387 -7.65 -16.02 -16.50
N TRP A 388 -7.27 -14.97 -15.75
CA TRP A 388 -7.11 -14.98 -14.29
C TRP A 388 -8.40 -14.62 -13.55
N ILE A 389 -9.43 -14.22 -14.29
CA ILE A 389 -10.71 -13.70 -13.81
C ILE A 389 -11.77 -14.81 -13.85
N CYS A 390 -12.65 -14.85 -12.86
CA CYS A 390 -13.77 -15.76 -12.80
C CYS A 390 -14.66 -15.64 -14.04
N GLN A 391 -15.09 -16.75 -14.63
CA GLN A 391 -15.99 -16.72 -15.78
C GLN A 391 -17.39 -16.18 -15.44
N THR A 392 -17.75 -16.22 -14.18
CA THR A 392 -19.02 -15.69 -13.64
C THR A 392 -18.96 -14.18 -13.36
N ASP A 393 -17.79 -13.56 -13.49
CA ASP A 393 -17.65 -12.11 -13.38
C ASP A 393 -18.67 -11.38 -14.26
N GLU A 394 -19.43 -10.47 -13.69
CA GLU A 394 -20.56 -9.81 -14.38
C GLU A 394 -20.13 -9.00 -15.60
N MET A 395 -18.91 -8.42 -15.58
CA MET A 395 -18.37 -7.72 -16.75
C MET A 395 -18.10 -8.64 -17.92
N ASN A 396 -18.00 -9.94 -17.70
CA ASN A 396 -17.87 -10.91 -18.78
C ASN A 396 -19.11 -10.94 -19.71
N THR A 397 -20.25 -10.47 -19.20
CA THR A 397 -21.52 -10.46 -19.91
C THR A 397 -22.03 -9.07 -20.30
N THR A 398 -21.57 -8.01 -19.64
CA THR A 398 -22.07 -6.64 -19.89
C THR A 398 -21.52 -6.04 -21.18
N SER A 399 -22.27 -5.09 -21.76
CA SER A 399 -21.84 -4.38 -22.97
C SER A 399 -20.72 -3.37 -22.69
N SER A 400 -20.60 -2.90 -21.44
CA SER A 400 -19.55 -1.95 -21.00
C SER A 400 -18.16 -2.57 -20.98
N ALA A 401 -18.04 -3.90 -20.93
CA ALA A 401 -16.76 -4.59 -21.01
C ALA A 401 -16.04 -4.45 -22.38
N GLY A 402 -16.73 -3.98 -23.43
CA GLY A 402 -16.13 -3.75 -24.74
C GLY A 402 -15.46 -5.00 -25.32
N ALA A 403 -14.20 -4.88 -25.71
CA ALA A 403 -13.41 -5.97 -26.25
C ALA A 403 -13.13 -7.10 -25.23
N CYS A 404 -13.25 -6.86 -23.95
CA CYS A 404 -13.02 -7.84 -22.90
C CYS A 404 -14.23 -8.71 -22.57
N LYS A 405 -15.39 -8.36 -23.12
CA LYS A 405 -16.62 -9.16 -22.96
C LYS A 405 -16.40 -10.60 -23.42
N GLY A 406 -16.72 -11.55 -22.56
CA GLY A 406 -16.58 -12.99 -22.85
C GLY A 406 -15.14 -13.49 -22.82
N GLN A 407 -14.17 -12.70 -22.39
CA GLN A 407 -12.77 -13.13 -22.32
C GLN A 407 -12.35 -13.66 -20.95
N ALA A 408 -13.13 -13.45 -19.90
CA ALA A 408 -12.88 -14.08 -18.61
C ALA A 408 -13.13 -15.59 -18.73
N THR A 409 -12.09 -16.39 -18.50
CA THR A 409 -12.08 -17.85 -18.74
C THR A 409 -11.60 -18.63 -17.50
N GLY A 410 -11.57 -18.00 -16.34
CA GLY A 410 -11.34 -18.66 -15.07
C GLY A 410 -12.42 -19.67 -14.72
N ALA A 411 -12.33 -20.27 -13.54
CA ALA A 411 -13.38 -21.13 -13.01
C ALA A 411 -14.65 -20.31 -12.69
N VAL A 412 -15.71 -20.99 -12.31
CA VAL A 412 -16.83 -20.36 -11.59
C VAL A 412 -16.28 -19.86 -10.27
N ASP A 413 -16.72 -18.68 -9.86
CA ASP A 413 -16.40 -18.13 -8.56
C ASP A 413 -16.64 -19.14 -7.44
N ASP A 414 -15.71 -19.21 -6.49
CA ASP A 414 -15.78 -20.09 -5.33
C ASP A 414 -16.29 -19.40 -4.05
N GLY A 415 -16.77 -18.17 -4.15
CA GLY A 415 -17.34 -17.38 -3.07
C GLY A 415 -18.65 -17.97 -2.49
N TYR A 416 -19.23 -17.24 -1.56
CA TYR A 416 -20.39 -17.70 -0.80
C TYR A 416 -21.73 -17.19 -1.36
N GLY A 417 -21.75 -16.77 -2.63
CA GLY A 417 -22.96 -16.40 -3.36
C GLY A 417 -23.60 -15.07 -2.92
N ASP A 418 -22.84 -14.19 -2.34
CA ASP A 418 -23.28 -12.84 -1.94
C ASP A 418 -22.79 -11.75 -2.90
N GLU A 419 -22.48 -12.13 -4.12
CA GLU A 419 -21.97 -11.21 -5.11
C GLU A 419 -23.10 -10.38 -5.66
N ALA A 420 -23.18 -9.16 -5.17
CA ALA A 420 -23.90 -8.14 -5.87
C ALA A 420 -23.19 -7.89 -7.19
N ASN A 421 -23.94 -7.63 -8.25
CA ASN A 421 -23.43 -7.16 -9.52
C ASN A 421 -22.54 -5.93 -9.32
N TYR A 422 -21.25 -6.16 -9.05
CA TYR A 422 -20.29 -5.09 -8.80
C TYR A 422 -19.46 -4.84 -10.05
N GLU A 423 -20.06 -4.13 -11.01
CA GLU A 423 -19.44 -3.85 -12.30
C GLU A 423 -18.15 -3.00 -12.22
N ALA A 424 -17.71 -2.59 -11.05
CA ALA A 424 -16.55 -1.72 -10.88
C ALA A 424 -15.22 -2.48 -10.80
N GLY A 425 -15.22 -3.78 -10.57
CA GLY A 425 -14.03 -4.63 -10.42
C GLY A 425 -14.11 -5.88 -11.26
N ARG A 426 -12.97 -6.58 -11.36
CA ARG A 426 -12.82 -7.91 -11.97
C ARG A 426 -12.57 -8.92 -10.87
N ASP A 427 -13.37 -9.96 -10.73
CA ASP A 427 -13.23 -10.99 -9.70
C ASP A 427 -12.09 -11.94 -10.01
N TRP A 428 -11.11 -11.98 -9.12
CA TRP A 428 -9.96 -12.86 -9.26
C TRP A 428 -10.33 -14.31 -8.98
N ASP A 429 -9.96 -15.20 -9.88
CA ASP A 429 -10.17 -16.64 -9.70
C ASP A 429 -9.14 -17.23 -8.73
N HIS A 430 -9.45 -17.22 -7.44
CA HIS A 430 -8.60 -17.75 -6.38
C HIS A 430 -8.41 -19.28 -6.45
N THR A 431 -9.17 -20.01 -7.24
CA THR A 431 -8.96 -21.45 -7.48
C THR A 431 -7.68 -21.71 -8.29
N GLN A 432 -7.20 -20.71 -9.06
CA GLN A 432 -5.97 -20.81 -9.83
C GLN A 432 -4.72 -20.60 -8.97
N ALA A 433 -3.75 -21.51 -9.08
CA ALA A 433 -2.49 -21.41 -8.36
C ALA A 433 -1.75 -20.08 -8.64
N ARG A 434 -1.71 -19.64 -9.91
CA ARG A 434 -1.04 -18.39 -10.33
C ARG A 434 -1.65 -17.14 -9.68
N VAL A 435 -2.96 -17.09 -9.46
CA VAL A 435 -3.64 -16.00 -8.73
C VAL A 435 -3.23 -16.01 -7.26
N ARG A 436 -3.27 -17.20 -6.64
CA ARG A 436 -2.82 -17.34 -5.25
C ARG A 436 -1.33 -17.03 -5.09
N ASP A 437 -0.48 -17.43 -6.03
CA ASP A 437 0.96 -17.14 -5.98
C ASP A 437 1.24 -15.64 -6.11
N MET A 438 0.49 -14.95 -6.97
CA MET A 438 0.54 -13.49 -7.09
C MET A 438 0.19 -12.80 -5.76
N PHE A 439 -0.92 -13.19 -5.12
CA PHE A 439 -1.30 -12.59 -3.83
C PHE A 439 -0.40 -13.02 -2.67
N LYS A 440 0.12 -14.24 -2.67
CA LYS A 440 1.17 -14.64 -1.71
C LYS A 440 2.44 -13.79 -1.86
N ALA A 441 2.84 -13.48 -3.10
CA ALA A 441 3.97 -12.61 -3.37
C ALA A 441 3.70 -11.17 -2.88
N TYR A 442 2.53 -10.62 -3.18
CA TYR A 442 2.07 -9.33 -2.69
C TYR A 442 2.12 -9.22 -1.17
N LEU A 443 1.52 -10.18 -0.47
CA LEU A 443 1.45 -10.17 1.00
C LEU A 443 2.82 -10.37 1.65
N LYS A 444 3.67 -11.21 1.08
CA LYS A 444 5.08 -11.36 1.53
C LYS A 444 5.84 -10.06 1.36
N TRP A 445 5.68 -9.39 0.23
CA TRP A 445 6.29 -8.09 -0.03
C TRP A 445 5.81 -7.02 0.96
N LEU A 446 4.51 -6.91 1.19
CA LEU A 446 3.97 -6.01 2.20
C LEU A 446 4.52 -6.32 3.60
N ARG A 447 4.60 -7.62 3.95
CA ARG A 447 5.08 -8.06 5.26
C ARG A 447 6.57 -7.80 5.46
N ASN A 448 7.39 -8.14 4.47
CA ASN A 448 8.84 -8.19 4.64
C ASN A 448 9.54 -6.92 4.18
N ASP A 449 9.05 -6.23 3.15
CA ASP A 449 9.70 -5.03 2.59
C ASP A 449 9.02 -3.76 3.08
N ILE A 450 7.70 -3.68 2.99
CA ILE A 450 6.92 -2.52 3.47
C ILE A 450 6.75 -2.54 4.99
N LYS A 451 6.91 -3.70 5.63
CA LYS A 451 6.90 -3.89 7.09
C LYS A 451 5.52 -3.78 7.74
N VAL A 452 4.45 -4.11 7.05
CA VAL A 452 3.16 -4.28 7.72
C VAL A 452 3.18 -5.55 8.59
N ASP A 453 2.41 -5.56 9.67
CA ASP A 453 2.42 -6.64 10.66
C ASP A 453 1.21 -7.55 10.54
N GLY A 454 0.15 -7.05 9.94
CA GLY A 454 -1.11 -7.77 9.83
C GLY A 454 -1.95 -7.34 8.64
N PHE A 455 -3.09 -8.03 8.45
CA PHE A 455 -3.98 -7.83 7.32
C PHE A 455 -5.44 -7.72 7.76
N ARG A 456 -6.19 -6.83 7.10
CA ARG A 456 -7.65 -6.87 7.05
C ARG A 456 -8.03 -7.28 5.64
N TYR A 457 -8.69 -8.40 5.48
CA TYR A 457 -9.18 -8.86 4.19
C TYR A 457 -10.56 -8.28 3.91
N ASP A 458 -10.65 -7.57 2.79
CA ASP A 458 -11.86 -6.94 2.28
C ASP A 458 -12.76 -7.96 1.58
N TYR A 459 -14.07 -7.77 1.71
CA TYR A 459 -15.11 -8.50 0.98
C TYR A 459 -14.90 -10.03 0.93
N CYS A 460 -14.73 -10.66 2.09
CA CYS A 460 -14.38 -12.09 2.18
C CYS A 460 -15.53 -13.05 1.80
N LYS A 461 -16.71 -12.56 1.46
CA LYS A 461 -17.80 -13.36 0.88
C LYS A 461 -17.57 -13.69 -0.60
N GLY A 462 -16.78 -12.90 -1.31
CA GLY A 462 -16.54 -13.05 -2.73
C GLY A 462 -15.51 -14.13 -3.11
N PHE A 463 -14.84 -14.76 -2.14
CA PHE A 463 -13.93 -15.89 -2.41
C PHE A 463 -13.89 -16.85 -1.22
N HIS A 464 -13.55 -18.12 -1.47
CA HIS A 464 -13.56 -19.13 -0.41
C HIS A 464 -12.49 -18.86 0.66
N ASN A 465 -12.90 -18.83 1.93
CA ASN A 465 -12.03 -18.36 3.02
C ASN A 465 -10.85 -19.29 3.34
N SER A 466 -10.79 -20.51 2.79
CA SER A 466 -9.60 -21.35 2.86
C SER A 466 -8.36 -20.67 2.26
N HIS A 467 -8.56 -19.78 1.27
CA HIS A 467 -7.47 -19.01 0.67
C HIS A 467 -6.83 -18.02 1.65
N ILE A 468 -7.61 -17.49 2.63
CA ILE A 468 -7.06 -16.64 3.70
C ILE A 468 -6.04 -17.42 4.54
N ASN A 469 -6.32 -18.69 4.86
CA ASN A 469 -5.35 -19.53 5.54
C ASN A 469 -4.05 -19.70 4.74
N ASP A 470 -4.15 -19.92 3.42
CA ASP A 470 -3.00 -20.03 2.53
C ASP A 470 -2.17 -18.73 2.52
N TYR A 471 -2.83 -17.59 2.45
CA TYR A 471 -2.20 -16.27 2.42
C TYR A 471 -1.52 -15.95 3.76
N ASN A 472 -2.20 -16.16 4.87
CA ASN A 472 -1.66 -15.94 6.20
C ASN A 472 -0.49 -16.86 6.50
N THR A 473 -0.57 -18.13 6.10
CA THR A 473 0.53 -19.10 6.22
C THR A 473 1.75 -18.68 5.41
N ALA A 474 1.53 -18.17 4.17
CA ALA A 474 2.62 -17.72 3.32
C ALA A 474 3.30 -16.45 3.84
N ALA A 475 2.53 -15.47 4.34
CA ALA A 475 3.02 -14.19 4.81
C ALA A 475 3.48 -14.21 6.28
N GLN A 476 3.02 -15.18 7.08
CA GLN A 476 3.35 -15.32 8.51
C GLN A 476 3.10 -14.03 9.31
N ALA A 477 1.96 -13.38 9.07
CA ALA A 477 1.58 -12.13 9.72
C ALA A 477 1.20 -12.36 11.20
N TYR A 478 1.40 -11.34 12.03
CA TYR A 478 1.03 -11.36 13.45
C TYR A 478 -0.49 -11.46 13.65
N PHE A 479 -1.25 -10.74 12.82
CA PHE A 479 -2.67 -10.54 12.98
C PHE A 479 -3.36 -10.54 11.63
N SER A 480 -4.55 -11.14 11.55
CA SER A 480 -5.44 -10.87 10.44
C SER A 480 -6.90 -10.88 10.87
N VAL A 481 -7.72 -10.13 10.15
CA VAL A 481 -9.16 -10.08 10.33
C VAL A 481 -9.83 -10.10 8.96
N MET A 482 -10.84 -10.95 8.80
CA MET A 482 -11.66 -11.02 7.60
C MET A 482 -12.96 -10.23 7.77
N GLU A 483 -13.35 -9.52 6.71
CA GLU A 483 -14.67 -8.91 6.63
C GLU A 483 -15.69 -9.94 6.15
N MET A 484 -16.34 -10.55 7.12
CA MET A 484 -17.47 -11.45 6.88
C MET A 484 -18.73 -10.81 7.46
N TRP A 485 -19.52 -10.20 6.60
CA TRP A 485 -20.69 -9.42 7.00
C TRP A 485 -21.89 -10.32 7.29
N ASP A 486 -21.93 -10.87 8.51
CA ASP A 486 -23.04 -11.70 8.98
C ASP A 486 -23.29 -11.49 10.48
N GLY A 487 -24.57 -11.36 10.87
CA GLY A 487 -25.01 -11.18 12.27
C GLY A 487 -25.19 -12.48 13.04
N ASN A 488 -25.00 -13.63 12.41
CA ASN A 488 -25.17 -14.94 13.05
C ASN A 488 -23.81 -15.50 13.49
N PRO A 489 -23.59 -15.70 14.82
CA PRO A 489 -22.31 -16.24 15.30
C PRO A 489 -21.97 -17.61 14.73
N SER A 490 -22.93 -18.45 14.38
CA SER A 490 -22.68 -19.77 13.80
C SER A 490 -22.19 -19.68 12.38
N VAL A 491 -22.67 -18.71 11.59
CA VAL A 491 -22.20 -18.43 10.25
C VAL A 491 -20.76 -17.93 10.29
N LEU A 492 -20.46 -16.95 11.18
CA LEU A 492 -19.09 -16.46 11.37
C LEU A 492 -18.13 -17.59 11.77
N GLN A 493 -18.57 -18.54 12.62
CA GLN A 493 -17.76 -19.71 12.99
C GLN A 493 -17.50 -20.65 11.81
N SER A 494 -18.48 -20.84 10.92
CA SER A 494 -18.28 -21.64 9.69
C SER A 494 -17.17 -21.05 8.83
N HIS A 495 -17.19 -19.75 8.59
CA HIS A 495 -16.16 -19.04 7.80
C HIS A 495 -14.77 -19.05 8.47
N LEU A 496 -14.72 -18.94 9.80
CA LEU A 496 -13.49 -19.14 10.57
C LEU A 496 -12.94 -20.57 10.41
N ASN A 497 -13.83 -21.57 10.39
CA ASN A 497 -13.45 -22.96 10.15
C ASN A 497 -12.89 -23.17 8.75
N ASP A 498 -13.51 -22.57 7.72
CA ASP A 498 -13.00 -22.62 6.34
C ASP A 498 -11.59 -22.00 6.27
N ALA A 499 -11.34 -20.91 6.99
CA ALA A 499 -10.03 -20.29 7.13
C ALA A 499 -9.09 -21.03 8.11
N ASN A 500 -9.42 -22.27 8.51
CA ASN A 500 -8.65 -23.08 9.45
C ASN A 500 -8.33 -22.35 10.79
N TRP A 501 -9.21 -21.45 11.23
CA TRP A 501 -9.03 -20.61 12.43
C TRP A 501 -7.73 -19.78 12.43
N ASN A 502 -7.13 -19.54 11.25
CA ASN A 502 -5.90 -18.78 11.08
C ASN A 502 -6.15 -17.30 10.77
N THR A 503 -7.24 -16.77 11.25
CA THR A 503 -7.67 -15.37 11.16
C THR A 503 -8.70 -15.08 12.24
N LEU A 504 -8.93 -13.79 12.52
CA LEU A 504 -10.10 -13.30 13.24
C LEU A 504 -11.19 -12.89 12.23
N THR A 505 -12.37 -12.56 12.70
CA THR A 505 -13.43 -11.94 11.90
C THR A 505 -14.01 -10.72 12.61
N PHE A 506 -14.49 -9.73 11.85
CA PHE A 506 -15.33 -8.67 12.41
C PHE A 506 -16.60 -9.30 13.01
N ASP A 507 -16.83 -9.03 14.30
CA ASP A 507 -17.97 -9.59 15.04
C ASP A 507 -19.23 -8.75 14.84
N PHE A 508 -19.82 -8.84 13.64
CA PHE A 508 -21.10 -8.24 13.33
C PHE A 508 -22.21 -8.74 14.25
N ALA A 509 -22.08 -9.97 14.78
CA ALA A 509 -23.05 -10.51 15.70
C ALA A 509 -23.10 -9.72 17.03
N THR A 510 -21.93 -9.33 17.59
CA THR A 510 -21.87 -8.40 18.72
C THR A 510 -22.44 -7.02 18.33
N LYS A 511 -22.07 -6.49 17.15
CA LYS A 511 -22.57 -5.19 16.68
C LYS A 511 -24.09 -5.16 16.64
N TYR A 512 -24.74 -6.12 16.02
CA TYR A 512 -26.19 -6.15 15.92
C TYR A 512 -26.88 -6.44 17.24
N THR A 513 -26.36 -7.37 18.03
CA THR A 513 -27.01 -7.81 19.27
C THR A 513 -26.80 -6.83 20.42
N ALA A 514 -25.51 -6.49 20.72
CA ALA A 514 -25.21 -5.65 21.88
C ALA A 514 -25.41 -4.16 21.60
N PHE A 515 -25.08 -3.68 20.41
CA PHE A 515 -25.11 -2.24 20.16
C PHE A 515 -26.43 -1.81 19.50
N ASN A 516 -26.81 -2.38 18.35
CA ASN A 516 -28.00 -1.95 17.65
C ASN A 516 -29.31 -2.35 18.40
N ASN A 517 -29.46 -3.64 18.72
CA ASN A 517 -30.65 -4.16 19.40
C ASN A 517 -30.56 -4.09 20.93
N GLY A 518 -29.34 -3.82 21.44
CA GLY A 518 -29.08 -3.67 22.87
C GLY A 518 -29.08 -2.21 23.30
N ILE A 519 -27.90 -1.57 23.33
CA ILE A 519 -27.72 -0.23 23.89
C ILE A 519 -28.54 0.82 23.12
N ALA A 520 -28.53 0.80 21.78
CA ALA A 520 -29.27 1.77 20.98
C ALA A 520 -30.80 1.69 21.23
N ALA A 521 -31.29 0.49 21.47
CA ALA A 521 -32.70 0.21 21.75
C ALA A 521 -33.08 0.21 23.25
N ASP A 522 -32.18 0.60 24.16
CA ASP A 522 -32.32 0.54 25.62
C ASP A 522 -32.63 -0.87 26.16
N ASN A 523 -32.29 -1.91 25.38
CA ASN A 523 -32.46 -3.32 25.74
C ASN A 523 -31.15 -3.90 26.32
N TYR A 524 -30.80 -3.51 27.53
CA TYR A 524 -29.54 -3.89 28.16
C TYR A 524 -29.41 -5.40 28.45
N ALA A 525 -30.51 -6.14 28.44
CA ALA A 525 -30.52 -7.59 28.59
C ALA A 525 -29.82 -8.30 27.39
N ALA A 526 -29.87 -7.70 26.20
CA ALA A 526 -29.25 -8.23 24.99
C ALA A 526 -27.71 -8.23 25.02
N LEU A 527 -27.12 -7.53 25.99
CA LEU A 527 -25.64 -7.46 26.11
C LEU A 527 -25.05 -8.77 26.65
N LYS A 528 -25.85 -9.52 27.43
CA LYS A 528 -25.41 -10.78 27.99
C LYS A 528 -25.38 -11.87 26.92
N GLY A 529 -24.19 -12.49 26.75
CA GLY A 529 -24.01 -13.56 25.77
C GLY A 529 -24.02 -13.10 24.31
N ALA A 530 -23.76 -11.81 24.03
CA ALA A 530 -23.75 -11.27 22.68
C ALA A 530 -22.55 -11.76 21.84
N GLY A 531 -22.81 -12.03 20.58
CA GLY A 531 -21.82 -12.28 19.53
C GLY A 531 -20.92 -13.50 19.72
N LEU A 532 -19.76 -13.45 19.10
CA LEU A 532 -18.72 -14.49 19.20
C LEU A 532 -18.20 -14.68 20.63
N PRO A 533 -18.01 -13.65 21.47
CA PRO A 533 -17.68 -13.84 22.89
C PRO A 533 -18.71 -14.66 23.63
N GLY A 534 -20.00 -14.40 23.42
CA GLY A 534 -21.10 -15.17 24.00
C GLY A 534 -21.15 -16.62 23.51
N ALA A 535 -20.73 -16.88 22.28
CA ALA A 535 -20.59 -18.21 21.69
C ALA A 535 -19.28 -18.94 22.09
N GLY A 536 -18.48 -18.38 23.02
CA GLY A 536 -17.21 -18.96 23.47
C GLY A 536 -16.07 -18.86 22.45
N LYS A 537 -16.16 -17.92 21.52
CA LYS A 537 -15.19 -17.68 20.42
C LYS A 537 -14.55 -16.30 20.48
N ALA A 538 -14.45 -15.72 21.65
CA ALA A 538 -13.92 -14.36 21.86
C ALA A 538 -12.50 -14.16 21.29
N ARG A 539 -11.63 -15.19 21.30
CA ARG A 539 -10.30 -15.15 20.68
C ARG A 539 -10.35 -14.66 19.24
N TYR A 540 -11.35 -15.06 18.48
CA TYR A 540 -11.48 -14.81 17.05
C TYR A 540 -12.35 -13.61 16.70
N ALA A 541 -12.80 -12.85 17.71
CA ALA A 541 -13.68 -11.71 17.55
C ALA A 541 -12.91 -10.40 17.48
N VAL A 542 -12.98 -9.67 16.36
CA VAL A 542 -12.73 -8.24 16.35
C VAL A 542 -14.05 -7.54 16.61
N THR A 543 -14.25 -7.13 17.87
CA THR A 543 -15.48 -6.43 18.28
C THR A 543 -15.41 -4.97 17.89
N PHE A 544 -16.47 -4.42 17.31
CA PHE A 544 -16.49 -3.03 16.83
C PHE A 544 -17.88 -2.41 16.94
N LEU A 545 -17.90 -1.10 17.11
CA LEU A 545 -19.13 -0.32 17.12
C LEU A 545 -19.51 0.14 15.71
N ASP A 546 -18.59 0.86 15.07
CA ASP A 546 -18.73 1.34 13.71
C ASP A 546 -17.43 1.16 12.93
N SER A 547 -17.56 1.17 11.61
CA SER A 547 -16.49 1.22 10.63
C SER A 547 -16.82 2.27 9.55
N HIS A 548 -15.96 2.43 8.58
CA HIS A 548 -16.20 3.30 7.44
C HIS A 548 -17.45 2.91 6.63
N ASP A 549 -17.91 1.65 6.69
CA ASP A 549 -19.10 1.17 5.97
C ASP A 549 -20.39 1.31 6.76
N SER A 550 -20.32 1.20 8.09
CA SER A 550 -21.50 1.28 8.94
C SER A 550 -21.81 2.70 9.43
N PHE A 551 -20.89 3.63 9.26
CA PHE A 551 -21.04 5.02 9.63
C PHE A 551 -21.54 5.86 8.44
N GLN A 552 -22.41 6.86 8.67
CA GLN A 552 -23.00 7.63 7.58
C GLN A 552 -21.98 8.55 6.88
N ARG A 553 -21.97 8.48 5.56
CA ARG A 553 -20.99 9.21 4.73
C ARG A 553 -21.26 10.71 4.56
N ASP A 554 -22.55 11.13 4.65
CA ASP A 554 -22.98 12.46 4.18
C ASP A 554 -23.72 13.25 5.25
N GLY A 555 -23.04 13.68 6.29
CA GLY A 555 -23.51 14.80 7.08
C GLY A 555 -23.88 14.57 8.53
N ASN A 556 -24.76 13.71 8.95
CA ASN A 556 -25.06 13.57 10.37
C ASN A 556 -24.20 12.46 10.98
N GLU A 557 -23.06 12.88 11.47
CA GLU A 557 -21.88 12.08 11.78
C GLU A 557 -22.07 11.02 12.87
N PHE A 558 -23.13 11.15 13.68
CA PHE A 558 -23.34 10.26 14.84
C PHE A 558 -24.74 9.68 14.93
N CYS A 559 -25.65 10.10 14.06
CA CYS A 559 -27.02 9.58 13.97
C CYS A 559 -27.50 9.73 12.53
N GLY A 560 -27.14 8.77 11.68
CA GLY A 560 -27.56 8.84 10.28
C GLY A 560 -29.05 8.58 10.11
N GLU A 561 -29.77 9.51 9.46
CA GLU A 561 -31.09 9.19 8.97
C GLU A 561 -31.01 8.06 7.95
N GLY A 562 -31.69 6.96 8.21
CA GLY A 562 -31.75 5.80 7.31
C GLY A 562 -30.66 4.75 7.49
N ASN A 563 -29.64 4.97 8.31
CA ASN A 563 -28.65 3.95 8.63
C ASN A 563 -28.94 3.30 9.98
N SER A 564 -29.59 2.14 9.95
CA SER A 564 -29.95 1.37 11.16
C SER A 564 -28.74 0.79 11.90
N MET A 565 -27.54 0.89 11.35
CA MET A 565 -26.32 0.33 11.93
C MET A 565 -25.52 1.34 12.78
N THR A 566 -25.80 2.64 12.65
CA THR A 566 -25.12 3.69 13.41
C THR A 566 -25.80 3.93 14.75
N VAL A 567 -25.01 3.91 15.83
CA VAL A 567 -25.50 4.23 17.19
C VAL A 567 -25.42 5.74 17.42
N CYS A 568 -26.48 6.32 17.97
CA CYS A 568 -26.55 7.75 18.25
C CYS A 568 -25.45 8.24 19.21
N LYS A 569 -24.99 9.45 18.99
CA LYS A 569 -23.85 10.10 19.69
C LYS A 569 -23.90 10.01 21.22
N ASP A 570 -25.08 10.14 21.82
CA ASP A 570 -25.31 10.07 23.28
C ASP A 570 -25.07 8.66 23.86
N LYS A 571 -25.05 7.62 23.00
CA LYS A 571 -24.86 6.21 23.41
C LYS A 571 -23.50 5.63 23.00
N ILE A 572 -22.72 6.35 22.19
CA ILE A 572 -21.42 5.86 21.72
C ILE A 572 -20.50 5.48 22.87
N LEU A 573 -20.39 6.31 23.90
CA LEU A 573 -19.53 6.01 25.06
C LEU A 573 -20.06 4.85 25.93
N GLN A 574 -21.38 4.59 25.96
CA GLN A 574 -21.93 3.37 26.55
C GLN A 574 -21.47 2.12 25.79
N CYS A 575 -21.48 2.19 24.46
CA CYS A 575 -21.00 1.10 23.61
C CYS A 575 -19.51 0.85 23.81
N TYR A 576 -18.69 1.89 23.87
CA TYR A 576 -17.25 1.75 24.14
C TYR A 576 -16.97 1.26 25.57
N ALA A 577 -17.81 1.61 26.55
CA ALA A 577 -17.69 1.05 27.89
C ALA A 577 -17.86 -0.48 27.90
N TYR A 578 -18.80 -1.01 27.10
CA TYR A 578 -18.92 -2.44 26.86
C TYR A 578 -17.72 -2.98 26.07
N LEU A 579 -17.50 -2.46 24.88
CA LEU A 579 -16.53 -2.94 23.89
C LEU A 579 -15.09 -3.02 24.46
N LEU A 580 -14.61 -1.95 25.10
CA LEU A 580 -13.27 -1.89 25.68
C LEU A 580 -13.10 -2.67 26.98
N SER A 581 -14.21 -3.05 27.64
CA SER A 581 -14.16 -3.89 28.84
C SER A 581 -14.21 -5.38 28.55
N MET A 582 -14.91 -5.81 27.49
CA MET A 582 -15.17 -7.21 27.17
C MET A 582 -13.97 -7.93 26.53
N PRO A 583 -13.92 -9.30 26.56
CA PRO A 583 -12.94 -10.06 25.78
C PRO A 583 -13.15 -9.88 24.26
N GLY A 584 -12.21 -10.36 23.47
CA GLY A 584 -12.06 -10.08 22.05
C GLY A 584 -11.00 -8.99 21.79
N VAL A 585 -10.75 -8.68 20.55
CA VAL A 585 -9.89 -7.58 20.10
C VAL A 585 -10.79 -6.38 19.78
N PRO A 586 -10.86 -5.37 20.65
CA PRO A 586 -11.75 -4.23 20.43
C PRO A 586 -11.18 -3.27 19.38
N LEU A 587 -12.04 -2.82 18.46
CA LEU A 587 -11.73 -1.82 17.46
C LEU A 587 -12.33 -0.47 17.85
N VAL A 588 -11.50 0.57 17.80
CA VAL A 588 -11.93 1.97 17.90
C VAL A 588 -11.92 2.58 16.49
N PHE A 589 -12.99 3.27 16.16
CA PHE A 589 -13.18 3.89 14.86
C PHE A 589 -12.66 5.32 14.85
N TRP A 590 -12.01 5.77 13.75
CA TRP A 590 -11.34 7.06 13.64
C TRP A 590 -12.17 8.28 14.05
N PRO A 591 -13.42 8.49 13.55
CA PRO A 591 -14.24 9.61 13.96
C PRO A 591 -14.53 9.63 15.46
N HIS A 592 -14.72 8.46 16.07
CA HIS A 592 -14.94 8.34 17.50
C HIS A 592 -13.68 8.65 18.31
N TRP A 593 -12.51 8.21 17.83
CA TRP A 593 -11.23 8.52 18.46
C TRP A 593 -10.99 10.02 18.53
N VAL A 594 -11.10 10.72 17.41
CA VAL A 594 -10.82 12.17 17.36
C VAL A 594 -11.84 12.99 18.17
N THR A 595 -13.06 12.46 18.35
CA THR A 595 -14.14 13.15 19.07
C THR A 595 -14.13 12.88 20.57
N PHE A 596 -13.82 11.65 21.00
CA PHE A 596 -13.97 11.20 22.37
C PHE A 596 -12.64 10.75 23.02
N LYS A 597 -11.52 11.35 22.65
CA LYS A 597 -10.17 10.93 23.07
C LYS A 597 -10.03 10.63 24.55
N GLU A 598 -10.41 11.54 25.41
CA GLU A 598 -10.16 11.39 26.86
C GLU A 598 -10.92 10.24 27.52
N PRO A 599 -12.23 10.07 27.31
CA PRO A 599 -12.92 8.87 27.82
C PRO A 599 -12.40 7.57 27.20
N LEU A 600 -12.04 7.56 25.92
CA LEU A 600 -11.48 6.38 25.25
C LEU A 600 -10.10 6.02 25.80
N LYS A 601 -9.20 6.99 25.98
CA LYS A 601 -7.90 6.81 26.63
C LYS A 601 -8.05 6.20 28.02
N ALA A 602 -8.97 6.72 28.81
CA ALA A 602 -9.23 6.22 30.17
C ALA A 602 -9.71 4.76 30.17
N MET A 603 -10.60 4.37 29.26
CA MET A 603 -11.08 2.99 29.13
C MET A 603 -9.99 2.04 28.61
N ILE A 604 -9.22 2.45 27.59
CA ILE A 604 -8.07 1.70 27.06
C ILE A 604 -7.03 1.47 28.16
N ASN A 605 -6.73 2.50 28.95
CA ASN A 605 -5.80 2.39 30.07
C ASN A 605 -6.30 1.42 31.17
N ALA A 606 -7.60 1.45 31.47
CA ALA A 606 -8.19 0.49 32.41
C ALA A 606 -8.06 -0.95 31.91
N ARG A 607 -8.34 -1.20 30.62
CA ARG A 607 -8.14 -2.49 29.96
C ARG A 607 -6.68 -2.96 30.09
N TYR A 608 -5.75 -2.09 29.78
CA TYR A 608 -4.32 -2.35 29.87
C TYR A 608 -3.90 -2.67 31.32
N LYS A 609 -4.29 -1.83 32.29
CA LYS A 609 -3.96 -2.04 33.71
C LYS A 609 -4.52 -3.32 34.29
N ALA A 610 -5.72 -3.69 33.93
CA ALA A 610 -6.33 -4.95 34.35
C ALA A 610 -5.77 -6.18 33.60
N GLY A 611 -5.04 -5.97 32.49
CA GLY A 611 -4.51 -7.04 31.65
C GLY A 611 -5.62 -7.84 30.96
N VAL A 612 -6.68 -7.18 30.51
CA VAL A 612 -7.76 -7.81 29.75
C VAL A 612 -7.27 -8.15 28.35
N HIS A 613 -7.55 -9.36 27.91
CA HIS A 613 -7.18 -9.92 26.61
C HIS A 613 -8.35 -10.63 25.94
N SER A 614 -8.16 -11.10 24.71
CA SER A 614 -9.22 -11.69 23.88
C SER A 614 -9.93 -12.90 24.52
N GLU A 615 -9.30 -13.58 25.48
CA GLU A 615 -9.82 -14.78 26.13
C GLU A 615 -10.07 -14.58 27.64
N SER A 616 -10.19 -13.34 28.11
CA SER A 616 -10.49 -13.03 29.51
C SER A 616 -11.85 -13.53 29.92
N SER A 617 -11.96 -14.05 31.14
CA SER A 617 -13.23 -14.55 31.65
C SER A 617 -14.18 -13.43 32.05
N VAL A 618 -15.48 -13.67 31.86
CA VAL A 618 -16.57 -12.73 32.16
C VAL A 618 -17.53 -13.35 33.16
N SER A 619 -17.91 -12.59 34.19
CA SER A 619 -19.02 -12.87 35.05
C SER A 619 -20.01 -11.71 34.95
N ASP A 620 -21.19 -11.95 34.40
CA ASP A 620 -22.18 -10.91 34.09
C ASP A 620 -23.58 -11.20 34.54
N GLU A 621 -24.33 -10.11 34.76
CA GLU A 621 -25.74 -10.08 34.98
C GLU A 621 -26.42 -8.97 34.18
N ALA A 622 -27.61 -9.22 33.71
CA ALA A 622 -28.39 -8.26 32.95
C ALA A 622 -29.88 -8.31 33.34
N GLY A 623 -30.54 -7.18 33.15
CA GLY A 623 -31.99 -7.08 33.42
C GLY A 623 -32.56 -5.81 32.79
N SER A 624 -33.81 -5.51 33.18
CA SER A 624 -34.48 -4.31 32.67
C SER A 624 -33.73 -3.05 33.13
N GLY A 625 -33.17 -2.34 32.16
CA GLY A 625 -32.44 -1.09 32.39
C GLY A 625 -31.01 -1.23 32.92
N TYR A 626 -30.42 -2.43 32.92
CA TYR A 626 -29.01 -2.59 33.31
C TYR A 626 -28.30 -3.78 32.68
N TYR A 627 -27.01 -3.64 32.51
CA TYR A 627 -26.01 -4.68 32.32
C TYR A 627 -24.85 -4.42 33.28
N LYS A 628 -24.33 -5.46 33.92
CA LYS A 628 -23.17 -5.38 34.80
C LYS A 628 -22.26 -6.57 34.54
N ALA A 629 -20.97 -6.33 34.40
CA ALA A 629 -20.01 -7.40 34.25
C ALA A 629 -18.72 -7.13 35.04
N THR A 630 -18.06 -8.23 35.43
CA THR A 630 -16.69 -8.24 35.92
C THR A 630 -15.88 -9.10 34.98
N ILE A 631 -14.87 -8.50 34.37
CA ILE A 631 -13.95 -9.14 33.45
C ILE A 631 -12.63 -9.32 34.18
N THR A 632 -12.11 -10.56 34.20
CA THR A 632 -10.85 -10.89 34.87
C THR A 632 -9.75 -11.01 33.83
N GLY A 633 -8.80 -10.09 33.90
CA GLY A 633 -7.57 -10.09 33.11
C GLY A 633 -6.40 -10.69 33.90
N THR A 634 -5.20 -10.62 33.31
CA THR A 634 -3.97 -11.19 33.91
C THR A 634 -3.48 -10.42 35.11
N ASN A 635 -3.75 -9.09 35.19
CA ASN A 635 -3.23 -8.21 36.23
C ASN A 635 -4.30 -7.64 37.16
N GLY A 636 -5.56 -8.05 36.97
CA GLY A 636 -6.66 -7.50 37.76
C GLY A 636 -8.03 -7.71 37.12
N GLN A 637 -8.93 -6.78 37.38
CA GLN A 637 -10.31 -6.86 36.93
C GLN A 637 -10.80 -5.51 36.39
N ILE A 638 -11.71 -5.57 35.41
CA ILE A 638 -12.61 -4.47 35.06
C ILE A 638 -13.99 -4.76 35.61
N ARG A 639 -14.66 -3.75 36.16
CA ARG A 639 -16.08 -3.73 36.44
C ARG A 639 -16.74 -2.72 35.50
N VAL A 640 -17.64 -3.18 34.66
CA VAL A 640 -18.42 -2.33 33.76
C VAL A 640 -19.92 -2.37 34.17
N LEU A 641 -20.52 -1.19 34.25
CA LEU A 641 -21.91 -0.96 34.64
C LEU A 641 -22.56 -0.11 33.54
N ILE A 642 -23.59 -0.62 32.88
CA ILE A 642 -24.26 0.05 31.75
C ILE A 642 -25.77 0.07 31.97
N GLY A 643 -26.40 1.19 31.62
CA GLY A 643 -27.81 1.43 31.73
C GLY A 643 -28.22 2.20 32.99
N PRO A 644 -29.42 2.82 33.00
CA PRO A 644 -29.87 3.73 34.05
C PRO A 644 -29.99 3.07 35.42
N ASN A 645 -30.30 1.77 35.48
CA ASN A 645 -30.46 1.00 36.70
C ASN A 645 -29.21 0.20 37.12
N SER A 646 -28.08 0.45 36.48
CA SER A 646 -26.84 -0.30 36.76
C SER A 646 -26.09 0.15 38.02
N GLY A 647 -26.39 1.34 38.53
CA GLY A 647 -25.64 1.96 39.62
C GLY A 647 -24.29 2.57 39.17
N TYR A 648 -24.17 2.90 37.89
CA TYR A 648 -22.96 3.32 37.21
C TYR A 648 -22.26 4.54 37.81
N ALA A 649 -22.95 5.39 38.54
CA ALA A 649 -22.38 6.60 39.14
C ALA A 649 -21.60 6.32 40.43
N THR A 650 -21.80 5.14 41.05
CA THR A 650 -21.17 4.76 42.33
C THR A 650 -19.98 3.85 42.07
N THR A 651 -18.80 4.28 42.53
CA THR A 651 -17.57 3.46 42.40
C THR A 651 -17.71 2.19 43.26
N PRO A 652 -17.60 0.99 42.65
CA PRO A 652 -17.63 -0.26 43.40
C PRO A 652 -16.49 -0.35 44.41
N SER A 653 -16.74 -0.94 45.58
CA SER A 653 -15.74 -1.08 46.64
C SER A 653 -14.47 -1.81 46.13
N GLY A 654 -13.32 -1.24 46.40
CA GLY A 654 -12.02 -1.78 46.00
C GLY A 654 -11.64 -1.56 44.54
N PHE A 655 -12.42 -0.79 43.77
CA PHE A 655 -12.14 -0.43 42.40
C PHE A 655 -11.75 1.06 42.28
N THR A 656 -10.98 1.35 41.25
CA THR A 656 -10.62 2.72 40.84
C THR A 656 -11.49 3.12 39.63
N LYS A 657 -11.98 4.35 39.64
CA LYS A 657 -12.75 4.92 38.54
C LYS A 657 -11.84 5.16 37.33
N ALA A 658 -12.21 4.65 36.17
CA ALA A 658 -11.58 4.97 34.89
C ALA A 658 -12.41 6.01 34.11
N SER A 659 -13.64 5.67 33.72
CA SER A 659 -14.51 6.55 32.95
C SER A 659 -15.96 6.37 33.41
N VAL A 660 -16.64 7.49 33.64
CA VAL A 660 -18.06 7.50 34.01
C VAL A 660 -18.75 8.60 33.22
N GLY A 661 -19.90 8.28 32.64
CA GLY A 661 -20.74 9.20 31.90
C GLY A 661 -22.22 8.80 32.00
N THR A 662 -23.06 9.33 31.13
CA THR A 662 -24.50 9.04 31.16
C THR A 662 -24.72 7.54 30.89
N ASN A 663 -25.33 6.87 31.86
CA ASN A 663 -25.70 5.44 31.83
C ASN A 663 -24.53 4.47 31.63
N TYR A 664 -23.28 4.86 31.95
CA TYR A 664 -22.17 3.93 31.99
C TYR A 664 -21.14 4.28 33.07
N GLY A 665 -20.45 3.26 33.58
CA GLY A 665 -19.26 3.39 34.42
C GLY A 665 -18.30 2.23 34.18
N VAL A 666 -17.01 2.59 33.98
CA VAL A 666 -15.90 1.64 33.85
C VAL A 666 -14.97 1.86 35.01
N TYR A 667 -14.68 0.78 35.72
CA TYR A 667 -13.83 0.75 36.89
C TYR A 667 -12.82 -0.37 36.78
N TYR A 668 -11.63 -0.21 37.36
CA TYR A 668 -10.62 -1.27 37.34
C TYR A 668 -10.03 -1.50 38.73
N LYS A 669 -9.51 -2.68 38.93
CA LYS A 669 -8.78 -3.07 40.11
C LYS A 669 -7.55 -3.86 39.67
N MET A 670 -6.36 -3.51 40.17
CA MET A 670 -5.12 -4.22 39.90
C MET A 670 -4.79 -5.16 41.07
N THR A 671 -4.30 -6.32 40.76
CA THR A 671 -3.68 -7.26 41.72
C THR A 671 -2.17 -7.07 41.77
N THR A 672 -1.58 -6.66 40.65
CA THR A 672 -0.18 -6.28 40.53
C THR A 672 -0.12 -4.85 40.00
N PRO A 673 0.60 -3.92 40.68
CA PRO A 673 0.73 -2.55 40.21
C PRO A 673 1.33 -2.50 38.79
N ARG A 674 0.74 -1.65 37.96
CA ARG A 674 1.17 -1.39 36.59
C ARG A 674 1.02 0.10 36.28
N GLY A 675 1.97 0.68 35.55
CA GLY A 675 1.92 2.06 35.10
C GLY A 675 0.85 2.35 34.08
N ASP A 676 0.81 3.55 33.55
CA ASP A 676 -0.10 3.93 32.47
C ASP A 676 0.41 3.41 31.13
N LYS A 677 -0.51 2.99 30.24
CA LYS A 677 -0.17 2.39 28.94
C LYS A 677 0.80 3.24 28.12
N ASN A 678 0.56 4.55 28.07
CA ASN A 678 1.39 5.49 27.33
C ASN A 678 2.79 5.71 27.92
N THR A 679 2.99 5.42 29.21
CA THR A 679 4.30 5.58 29.87
C THR A 679 5.12 4.29 29.86
N GLU A 680 4.50 3.16 30.01
CA GLU A 680 5.19 1.84 30.00
C GLU A 680 5.67 1.42 28.62
N ARG A 681 4.97 1.81 27.56
CA ARG A 681 5.42 1.54 26.17
C ARG A 681 6.69 2.26 25.76
N HIS A 682 6.99 3.38 26.40
CA HIS A 682 8.21 4.16 26.14
C HIS A 682 9.37 3.74 27.05
N ASP A 683 9.18 2.76 27.93
CA ASP A 683 10.30 2.16 28.67
C ASP A 683 11.01 1.14 27.76
N PRO A 684 12.17 1.50 27.19
CA PRO A 684 12.94 0.60 26.34
C PRO A 684 13.47 -0.61 27.10
N THR A 685 13.17 -0.75 28.41
CA THR A 685 13.57 -1.90 29.23
C THR A 685 12.57 -3.06 29.20
N GLN A 686 11.36 -2.87 28.65
CA GLN A 686 10.30 -3.89 28.72
C GLN A 686 10.11 -4.77 27.49
N SER A 687 10.85 -4.56 26.40
CA SER A 687 10.67 -5.42 25.21
C SER A 687 11.98 -5.74 24.49
N ILE A 688 12.78 -6.61 25.06
CA ILE A 688 13.64 -7.49 24.27
C ILE A 688 13.19 -8.92 24.56
N GLU A 689 12.18 -9.39 23.82
CA GLU A 689 11.99 -10.83 23.68
C GLU A 689 13.15 -11.38 22.83
N THR A 690 14.14 -11.96 23.45
CA THR A 690 15.17 -12.75 22.77
C THR A 690 14.71 -14.19 22.73
N VAL A 691 14.74 -14.78 21.53
CA VAL A 691 14.58 -16.23 21.34
C VAL A 691 15.96 -16.85 21.41
N ASN A 692 16.17 -17.87 22.26
CA ASN A 692 17.42 -18.60 22.30
C ASN A 692 17.61 -19.47 21.04
N ALA A 693 18.80 -20.03 20.88
CA ALA A 693 19.14 -20.90 19.74
C ALA A 693 18.23 -22.15 19.60
N ASN A 694 17.39 -22.44 20.58
CA ASN A 694 16.46 -23.56 20.61
C ASN A 694 14.99 -23.14 20.34
N GLY A 695 14.72 -21.86 20.02
CA GLY A 695 13.37 -21.37 19.75
C GLY A 695 12.52 -21.07 21.00
N GLU A 696 13.10 -21.08 22.20
CA GLU A 696 12.39 -20.75 23.44
C GLU A 696 12.41 -19.26 23.70
N ARG A 697 11.29 -18.70 24.10
CA ARG A 697 11.15 -17.29 24.50
C ARG A 697 11.82 -17.08 25.85
N ILE A 698 12.86 -16.24 25.88
CA ILE A 698 13.48 -15.80 27.11
C ILE A 698 13.10 -14.34 27.35
N GLN A 699 12.41 -14.10 28.43
CA GLN A 699 12.21 -12.75 28.95
C GLN A 699 13.50 -12.33 29.68
N ALA A 700 14.37 -11.61 28.98
CA ALA A 700 15.57 -11.05 29.60
C ALA A 700 15.19 -9.75 30.31
N ILE A 701 14.97 -9.82 31.60
CA ILE A 701 14.87 -8.62 32.45
C ILE A 701 16.29 -8.08 32.63
N GLY A 702 16.64 -7.05 31.90
CA GLY A 702 17.91 -6.34 32.05
C GLY A 702 17.77 -5.19 33.05
N GLU A 703 18.52 -5.20 34.14
CA GLU A 703 18.61 -4.07 35.06
C GLU A 703 19.61 -3.04 34.51
N LYS A 704 19.16 -1.79 34.28
CA LYS A 704 20.04 -0.68 33.89
C LYS A 704 20.61 -0.03 35.14
N PHE A 705 21.92 0.21 35.17
CA PHE A 705 22.58 0.94 36.24
C PHE A 705 23.71 1.80 35.70
N ILE A 706 24.01 2.88 36.42
CA ILE A 706 25.14 3.77 36.10
C ILE A 706 26.29 3.45 37.05
N LYS A 707 27.44 3.17 36.47
CA LYS A 707 28.69 3.00 37.20
C LYS A 707 29.77 3.88 36.56
N ASP A 708 30.48 4.65 37.38
CA ASP A 708 31.54 5.56 36.94
C ASP A 708 31.09 6.49 35.77
N GLY A 709 29.83 6.99 35.84
CA GLY A 709 29.25 7.89 34.86
C GLY A 709 28.87 7.21 33.52
N LYS A 710 28.96 5.90 33.41
CA LYS A 710 28.57 5.10 32.21
C LYS A 710 27.38 4.24 32.51
N LEU A 711 26.47 4.12 31.51
CA LEU A 711 25.30 3.26 31.59
C LEU A 711 25.68 1.83 31.23
N TYR A 712 25.22 0.87 32.06
CA TYR A 712 25.37 -0.56 31.86
C TYR A 712 24.03 -1.28 31.96
N ILE A 713 23.93 -2.44 31.34
CA ILE A 713 22.76 -3.34 31.38
C ILE A 713 23.20 -4.66 32.02
N ARG A 714 22.57 -5.06 33.13
CA ARG A 714 22.80 -6.35 33.76
C ARG A 714 21.71 -7.33 33.34
N CYS A 715 22.10 -8.45 32.73
CA CYS A 715 21.20 -9.58 32.38
C CYS A 715 21.67 -10.81 33.15
N GLY A 716 21.04 -11.10 34.27
CA GLY A 716 21.48 -12.17 35.17
C GLY A 716 22.89 -11.90 35.75
N GLU A 717 23.83 -12.82 35.55
CA GLU A 717 25.22 -12.67 35.99
C GLU A 717 26.09 -11.82 35.04
N TYR A 718 25.59 -11.46 33.89
CA TYR A 718 26.32 -10.73 32.85
C TYR A 718 26.00 -9.25 32.85
N VAL A 719 27.02 -8.44 32.58
CA VAL A 719 26.92 -6.99 32.46
C VAL A 719 27.42 -6.58 31.08
N PHE A 720 26.63 -5.77 30.40
CA PHE A 720 26.91 -5.26 29.05
C PHE A 720 27.01 -3.72 29.09
N ASP A 721 27.85 -3.15 28.25
CA ASP A 721 27.84 -1.72 27.96
C ASP A 721 26.70 -1.36 26.98
N VAL A 722 26.52 -0.06 26.72
CA VAL A 722 25.47 0.43 25.81
C VAL A 722 25.67 0.04 24.35
N MET A 723 26.85 -0.44 24.01
CA MET A 723 27.17 -0.96 22.66
C MET A 723 26.97 -2.46 22.56
N GLY A 724 26.48 -3.12 23.62
CA GLY A 724 26.30 -4.56 23.68
C GLY A 724 27.57 -5.36 24.00
N GLY A 725 28.67 -4.69 24.30
CA GLY A 725 29.93 -5.32 24.74
C GLY A 725 29.80 -5.87 26.16
N ARG A 726 30.09 -7.19 26.32
CA ARG A 726 30.10 -7.81 27.65
C ARG A 726 31.28 -7.29 28.46
N VAL A 727 31.00 -6.70 29.64
CA VAL A 727 32.01 -6.13 30.55
C VAL A 727 32.23 -6.99 31.81
N LYS A 728 31.31 -7.94 32.09
CA LYS A 728 31.44 -8.93 33.16
C LYS A 728 30.64 -10.20 32.84
#